data_8a7fdb6f38cc317ca3d227a96606ab3b
#
_entry.id   8a7fdb6f38cc317ca3d227a96606ab3b
#
_cell.length_a   1.000
_cell.length_b   1.000
_cell.length_c   1.000
_cell.angle_alpha   90.00
_cell.angle_beta   90.00
_cell.angle_gamma   90.00
#
_symmetry.space_group_name_H-M   'P 1'
#
loop_
_entity.id
_entity.type
_entity.pdbx_description
1 polymer ?
#
loop_
_entity_poly.entity_id
_entity_poly.type
_entity_poly.pdbx_seq_one_letter_code
_entity_poly.pdbx_strand_id
1 'polypeptide(L)'
;MTLRMFGLSAAVVVALASAAPRAQAPARSIGGVLDTLDRVRGFHQTAISPDGKRVAWVEDVSAAEGTTAIYLRTIGAPASDTRAILASNDGRGHKDDSIAWAPDGQTLAFFSDAGTSPSQQQVYVVDAAAATPARRITSVKGQLDKPLWSPDGKQLAILFVAGSTQGTGALVAYKPDSGVVGDVLEEQRIAIVDLNTRAVREVSPANMFVYDYDWSPDGQSFAAEAVEGSGTNNYWIAQLYIVRADTGKTTSIWKPPLQLAGPRWSPDGKSIAVIHGIMSDEGQTGGDIYVVPAAGGAAKNVTPNLEGSARALAWRADGRIIFQEYIDGSSALVTVGAGGGPRTTVASTPQQQLTFASVAAHADAAAAVVQSFQHAPEVYAGGFGAWTPQTKINESIAPLWGAAKSLHWTSDTFHVQGWLLYPKDFDPAKKYPLVVSVHGGPSAANFPVWPSRWNAVLPANGYFVLLPNPRGSYGGGEAFTQANVNDFGYGDMRDIEAGVDAAVKAAPIDPNRAGIIGWSYGGYMTMWAVTQTTKFKAAVAGAGIANWQSYYGQNKIDTWMLPFFGASVYDKPEAYSRSSPITYIKNAKTPTLVLHGDRDSEVPTPQGYEFWHALKALGVPTELVIYENEGHAIAKPEHQRDIEERMLAWFDRYLMR
;
A
#
# COMPACT_ATOMS: atom_id res chain seq x y z
N MET A 1 81.87 40.97 -12.35
CA MET A 1 82.20 39.57 -12.74
C MET A 1 80.90 38.78 -12.67
N THR A 2 80.24 38.63 -13.80
CA THR A 2 78.88 38.14 -14.00
C THR A 2 78.90 36.64 -14.32
N LEU A 3 78.20 35.84 -13.58
CA LEU A 3 77.96 34.42 -13.93
C LEU A 3 76.45 34.24 -14.22
N ARG A 4 76.12 33.91 -15.46
CA ARG A 4 74.78 33.52 -15.89
C ARG A 4 74.67 31.99 -15.71
N MET A 5 73.65 31.54 -14.97
CA MET A 5 73.20 30.15 -14.99
C MET A 5 71.93 30.00 -15.86
N PHE A 6 72.04 29.15 -16.89
CA PHE A 6 70.93 28.69 -17.69
C PHE A 6 70.16 27.56 -16.97
N GLY A 7 68.90 27.79 -16.68
CA GLY A 7 68.01 26.73 -16.24
C GLY A 7 67.21 26.16 -17.43
N LEU A 8 67.34 24.87 -17.69
CA LEU A 8 66.48 24.13 -18.62
C LEU A 8 65.17 23.79 -17.90
N SER A 9 64.06 24.34 -18.38
CA SER A 9 62.71 23.90 -17.98
C SER A 9 62.25 22.79 -18.92
N ALA A 10 62.11 21.56 -18.40
CA ALA A 10 61.45 20.48 -19.10
C ALA A 10 59.91 20.63 -18.97
N ALA A 11 59.23 20.94 -20.06
CA ALA A 11 57.77 20.95 -20.10
C ALA A 11 57.23 19.50 -20.22
N VAL A 12 56.59 19.00 -19.18
CA VAL A 12 55.80 17.77 -19.25
C VAL A 12 54.44 18.08 -19.88
N VAL A 13 54.27 17.64 -21.12
CA VAL A 13 52.95 17.69 -21.79
C VAL A 13 52.14 16.50 -21.30
N VAL A 14 51.21 16.75 -20.41
CA VAL A 14 50.15 15.79 -20.03
C VAL A 14 49.10 15.83 -21.12
N ALA A 15 49.07 14.80 -21.96
CA ALA A 15 47.99 14.60 -22.95
C ALA A 15 46.73 14.17 -22.19
N LEU A 16 45.83 15.10 -21.92
CA LEU A 16 44.44 14.82 -21.52
C LEU A 16 43.70 14.23 -22.72
N ALA A 17 43.59 12.91 -22.77
CA ALA A 17 42.68 12.24 -23.68
C ALA A 17 41.25 12.60 -23.26
N SER A 18 40.64 13.57 -23.95
CA SER A 18 39.21 13.86 -23.85
C SER A 18 38.45 12.64 -24.39
N ALA A 19 37.89 11.82 -23.51
CA ALA A 19 36.90 10.82 -23.90
C ALA A 19 35.69 11.57 -24.48
N ALA A 20 35.48 11.48 -25.77
CA ALA A 20 34.29 12.00 -26.42
C ALA A 20 33.05 11.41 -25.75
N PRO A 21 32.01 12.20 -25.48
CA PRO A 21 30.75 11.66 -24.95
C PRO A 21 30.21 10.64 -25.95
N ARG A 22 30.13 9.38 -25.54
CA ARG A 22 29.48 8.34 -26.34
C ARG A 22 28.05 8.77 -26.60
N ALA A 23 27.65 8.85 -27.86
CA ALA A 23 26.29 9.09 -28.27
C ALA A 23 25.37 8.13 -27.52
N GLN A 24 24.44 8.69 -26.77
CA GLN A 24 23.42 7.95 -26.06
C GLN A 24 22.56 7.24 -27.11
N ALA A 25 22.38 5.93 -26.99
CA ALA A 25 21.41 5.24 -27.85
C ALA A 25 20.05 5.92 -27.68
N PRO A 26 19.26 6.08 -28.76
CA PRO A 26 17.95 6.71 -28.64
C PRO A 26 17.13 5.97 -27.60
N ALA A 27 16.55 6.71 -26.65
CA ALA A 27 15.68 6.17 -25.62
C ALA A 27 14.52 5.40 -26.30
N ARG A 28 14.24 4.17 -25.83
CA ARG A 28 13.06 3.44 -26.30
C ARG A 28 11.82 4.22 -25.91
N SER A 29 10.88 4.35 -26.83
CA SER A 29 9.62 5.02 -26.52
C SER A 29 8.77 4.14 -25.61
N ILE A 30 8.52 4.59 -24.38
CA ILE A 30 7.59 3.93 -23.44
C ILE A 30 6.17 4.47 -23.56
N GLY A 31 5.94 5.49 -24.40
CA GLY A 31 4.66 6.19 -24.54
C GLY A 31 3.49 5.24 -24.74
N GLY A 32 3.58 4.31 -25.68
CA GLY A 32 2.51 3.35 -25.94
C GLY A 32 2.20 2.41 -24.76
N VAL A 33 3.19 2.12 -23.89
CA VAL A 33 2.96 1.34 -22.65
C VAL A 33 2.20 2.19 -21.66
N LEU A 34 2.67 3.40 -21.38
CA LEU A 34 2.04 4.31 -20.43
C LEU A 34 0.63 4.69 -20.88
N ASP A 35 0.44 5.05 -22.14
CA ASP A 35 -0.88 5.36 -22.71
C ASP A 35 -1.87 4.18 -22.59
N THR A 36 -1.38 2.93 -22.56
CA THR A 36 -2.22 1.76 -22.32
C THR A 36 -2.56 1.60 -20.84
N LEU A 37 -1.59 1.85 -19.96
CA LEU A 37 -1.83 1.82 -18.51
C LEU A 37 -2.81 2.93 -18.09
N ASP A 38 -2.68 4.13 -18.66
CA ASP A 38 -3.56 5.29 -18.38
C ASP A 38 -5.01 5.07 -18.83
N ARG A 39 -5.28 4.09 -19.72
CA ARG A 39 -6.64 3.71 -20.12
C ARG A 39 -7.32 2.75 -19.15
N VAL A 40 -6.56 2.11 -18.25
CA VAL A 40 -7.12 1.20 -17.26
C VAL A 40 -7.89 2.02 -16.22
N ARG A 41 -9.18 1.77 -16.12
CA ARG A 41 -9.99 2.38 -15.06
C ARG A 41 -9.73 1.69 -13.74
N GLY A 42 -9.39 2.48 -12.73
CA GLY A 42 -9.23 2.04 -11.36
C GLY A 42 -10.58 1.88 -10.65
N PHE A 43 -10.61 1.00 -9.67
CA PHE A 43 -11.71 0.85 -8.73
C PHE A 43 -11.16 1.05 -7.32
N HIS A 44 -11.90 1.79 -6.48
CA HIS A 44 -11.44 2.19 -5.14
C HIS A 44 -12.20 1.52 -4.01
N GLN A 45 -13.41 1.02 -4.28
CA GLN A 45 -14.24 0.35 -3.31
C GLN A 45 -15.30 -0.53 -3.98
N THR A 46 -15.70 -1.62 -3.33
CA THR A 46 -16.96 -2.31 -3.59
C THR A 46 -17.78 -2.38 -2.31
N ALA A 47 -19.10 -2.32 -2.43
CA ALA A 47 -20.04 -2.45 -1.34
C ALA A 47 -21.25 -3.29 -1.77
N ILE A 48 -21.36 -4.51 -1.24
CA ILE A 48 -22.54 -5.36 -1.46
C ILE A 48 -23.64 -4.99 -0.48
N SER A 49 -24.91 -4.97 -0.95
CA SER A 49 -26.05 -4.73 -0.05
C SER A 49 -26.19 -5.81 1.01
N PRO A 50 -26.74 -5.50 2.20
CA PRO A 50 -26.89 -6.48 3.29
C PRO A 50 -27.62 -7.77 2.87
N ASP A 51 -28.57 -7.70 1.94
CA ASP A 51 -29.33 -8.84 1.39
C ASP A 51 -28.59 -9.59 0.27
N GLY A 52 -27.40 -9.12 -0.14
CA GLY A 52 -26.58 -9.73 -1.19
C GLY A 52 -27.10 -9.58 -2.62
N LYS A 53 -28.08 -8.70 -2.87
CA LYS A 53 -28.73 -8.59 -4.19
C LYS A 53 -28.20 -7.46 -5.07
N ARG A 54 -27.56 -6.45 -4.48
CA ARG A 54 -27.03 -5.28 -5.19
C ARG A 54 -25.57 -5.06 -4.83
N VAL A 55 -24.82 -4.53 -5.77
CA VAL A 55 -23.44 -4.09 -5.56
C VAL A 55 -23.28 -2.65 -6.03
N ALA A 56 -22.66 -1.83 -5.18
CA ALA A 56 -22.16 -0.53 -5.55
C ALA A 56 -20.63 -0.54 -5.60
N TRP A 57 -20.05 0.31 -6.46
CA TRP A 57 -18.58 0.46 -6.53
C TRP A 57 -18.19 1.89 -6.86
N VAL A 58 -16.97 2.26 -6.47
CA VAL A 58 -16.33 3.52 -6.82
C VAL A 58 -15.35 3.27 -7.95
N GLU A 59 -15.43 4.06 -9.01
CA GLU A 59 -14.65 3.93 -10.24
C GLU A 59 -14.06 5.27 -10.66
N ASP A 60 -12.83 5.28 -11.20
CA ASP A 60 -12.23 6.46 -11.81
C ASP A 60 -13.05 6.95 -13.00
N VAL A 61 -13.35 8.24 -13.04
CA VAL A 61 -13.89 8.94 -14.22
C VAL A 61 -12.77 9.61 -14.97
N SER A 62 -11.93 10.35 -14.27
CA SER A 62 -10.71 10.97 -14.78
C SER A 62 -9.62 10.89 -13.72
N ALA A 63 -8.66 10.00 -13.91
CA ALA A 63 -7.52 9.87 -13.00
C ALA A 63 -6.67 11.16 -12.98
N ALA A 64 -6.55 11.85 -14.11
CA ALA A 64 -5.81 13.11 -14.21
C ALA A 64 -6.45 14.26 -13.42
N GLU A 65 -7.79 14.23 -13.26
CA GLU A 65 -8.54 15.23 -12.50
C GLU A 65 -8.84 14.76 -11.06
N GLY A 66 -8.52 13.50 -10.75
CA GLY A 66 -8.83 12.89 -9.44
C GLY A 66 -10.34 12.75 -9.19
N THR A 67 -11.15 12.64 -10.27
CA THR A 67 -12.60 12.50 -10.17
C THR A 67 -13.00 11.03 -10.21
N THR A 68 -13.96 10.68 -9.35
CA THR A 68 -14.52 9.33 -9.22
C THR A 68 -16.05 9.39 -9.32
N ALA A 69 -16.67 8.26 -9.61
CA ALA A 69 -18.11 8.12 -9.59
C ALA A 69 -18.54 6.81 -8.92
N ILE A 70 -19.73 6.83 -8.36
CA ILE A 70 -20.36 5.67 -7.75
C ILE A 70 -21.35 5.07 -8.74
N TYR A 71 -21.24 3.77 -8.96
CA TYR A 71 -22.19 3.00 -9.75
C TYR A 71 -22.87 1.95 -8.89
N LEU A 72 -24.10 1.61 -9.28
CA LEU A 72 -24.94 0.61 -8.63
C LEU A 72 -25.54 -0.35 -9.66
N ARG A 73 -25.60 -1.64 -9.32
CA ARG A 73 -26.23 -2.68 -10.15
C ARG A 73 -26.88 -3.75 -9.31
N THR A 74 -27.98 -4.30 -9.81
CA THR A 74 -28.58 -5.53 -9.30
C THR A 74 -27.77 -6.73 -9.80
N ILE A 75 -27.32 -7.59 -8.90
CA ILE A 75 -26.52 -8.79 -9.23
C ILE A 75 -27.38 -9.76 -10.06
N GLY A 76 -26.84 -10.21 -11.19
CA GLY A 76 -27.55 -11.06 -12.14
C GLY A 76 -28.42 -10.32 -13.16
N ALA A 77 -28.63 -9.00 -13.00
CA ALA A 77 -29.32 -8.21 -14.01
C ALA A 77 -28.44 -7.91 -15.24
N PRO A 78 -29.05 -7.54 -16.39
CA PRO A 78 -28.30 -7.10 -17.57
C PRO A 78 -27.38 -5.90 -17.29
N ALA A 79 -26.35 -5.71 -18.10
CA ALA A 79 -25.42 -4.58 -17.95
C ALA A 79 -26.12 -3.20 -18.03
N SER A 80 -27.24 -3.12 -18.76
CA SER A 80 -28.09 -1.92 -18.84
C SER A 80 -28.76 -1.52 -17.52
N ASP A 81 -28.77 -2.39 -16.49
CA ASP A 81 -29.24 -2.06 -15.14
C ASP A 81 -28.23 -1.24 -14.34
N THR A 82 -27.00 -1.12 -14.81
CA THR A 82 -25.97 -0.31 -14.16
C THR A 82 -26.35 1.18 -14.25
N ARG A 83 -26.37 1.85 -13.11
CA ARG A 83 -26.67 3.29 -13.04
C ARG A 83 -25.70 4.04 -12.15
N ALA A 84 -25.42 5.28 -12.49
CA ALA A 84 -24.65 6.18 -11.64
C ALA A 84 -25.49 6.66 -10.45
N ILE A 85 -24.86 6.80 -9.31
CA ILE A 85 -25.36 7.52 -8.14
C ILE A 85 -24.78 8.92 -8.19
N LEU A 86 -25.64 9.92 -8.26
CA LEU A 86 -25.22 11.31 -8.47
C LEU A 86 -25.37 12.12 -7.18
N ALA A 87 -24.31 12.82 -6.78
CA ALA A 87 -24.36 13.82 -5.73
C ALA A 87 -24.96 15.15 -6.25
N SER A 88 -24.76 15.47 -7.53
CA SER A 88 -25.23 16.69 -8.20
C SER A 88 -25.58 16.43 -9.66
N ASN A 89 -26.42 17.29 -10.25
CA ASN A 89 -26.73 17.33 -11.69
C ASN A 89 -26.06 18.55 -12.38
N ASP A 90 -24.94 19.05 -11.86
CA ASP A 90 -24.27 20.25 -12.42
C ASP A 90 -23.41 19.95 -13.66
N GLY A 91 -23.33 18.69 -14.07
CA GLY A 91 -22.56 18.23 -15.25
C GLY A 91 -21.05 18.23 -15.05
N ARG A 92 -20.56 18.36 -13.81
CA ARG A 92 -19.13 18.33 -13.46
C ARG A 92 -18.74 16.96 -12.90
N GLY A 93 -17.48 16.62 -13.04
CA GLY A 93 -16.87 15.51 -12.30
C GLY A 93 -16.67 15.92 -10.83
N HIS A 94 -16.94 15.00 -9.93
CA HIS A 94 -16.76 15.14 -8.49
C HIS A 94 -15.87 14.02 -7.95
N LYS A 95 -15.40 14.18 -6.72
CA LYS A 95 -14.78 13.10 -5.98
C LYS A 95 -15.85 12.43 -5.13
N ASP A 96 -16.46 11.38 -5.67
CA ASP A 96 -17.47 10.56 -5.00
C ASP A 96 -16.83 9.26 -4.50
N ASP A 97 -16.81 9.01 -3.19
CA ASP A 97 -16.17 7.82 -2.60
C ASP A 97 -16.83 7.38 -1.29
N SER A 98 -16.24 6.36 -0.64
CA SER A 98 -16.57 5.92 0.72
C SER A 98 -18.03 5.49 0.89
N ILE A 99 -18.46 4.48 0.13
CA ILE A 99 -19.84 3.96 0.12
C ILE A 99 -20.14 3.17 1.40
N ALA A 100 -21.29 3.43 2.01
CA ALA A 100 -21.84 2.62 3.09
C ALA A 100 -23.33 2.33 2.88
N TRP A 101 -23.73 1.05 2.90
CA TRP A 101 -25.12 0.64 2.91
C TRP A 101 -25.74 0.80 4.30
N ALA A 102 -26.93 1.35 4.36
CA ALA A 102 -27.74 1.32 5.57
C ALA A 102 -28.16 -0.13 5.89
N PRO A 103 -28.44 -0.44 7.18
CA PRO A 103 -28.90 -1.78 7.58
C PRO A 103 -30.17 -2.26 6.86
N ASP A 104 -31.03 -1.35 6.43
CA ASP A 104 -32.23 -1.64 5.66
C ASP A 104 -31.94 -2.14 4.23
N GLY A 105 -30.71 -1.97 3.77
CA GLY A 105 -30.27 -2.30 2.40
C GLY A 105 -30.94 -1.43 1.31
N GLN A 106 -31.63 -0.35 1.65
CA GLN A 106 -32.31 0.53 0.69
C GLN A 106 -31.57 1.85 0.51
N THR A 107 -30.81 2.28 1.51
CA THR A 107 -30.18 3.60 1.55
C THR A 107 -28.66 3.46 1.45
N LEU A 108 -28.04 4.34 0.65
CA LEU A 108 -26.58 4.49 0.56
C LEU A 108 -26.16 5.82 1.17
N ALA A 109 -25.10 5.81 1.96
CA ALA A 109 -24.31 6.99 2.31
C ALA A 109 -22.99 6.96 1.56
N PHE A 110 -22.44 8.13 1.24
CA PHE A 110 -21.14 8.29 0.60
C PHE A 110 -20.60 9.70 0.80
N PHE A 111 -19.35 9.93 0.46
CA PHE A 111 -18.75 11.25 0.46
C PHE A 111 -18.69 11.82 -0.95
N SER A 112 -18.89 13.15 -1.07
CA SER A 112 -18.74 13.89 -2.31
C SER A 112 -18.33 15.33 -2.03
N ASP A 113 -17.57 15.94 -2.93
CA ASP A 113 -17.24 17.36 -2.94
C ASP A 113 -18.22 18.21 -3.77
N ALA A 114 -19.32 17.63 -4.25
CA ALA A 114 -20.35 18.33 -5.00
C ALA A 114 -20.94 19.51 -4.20
N GLY A 115 -21.10 20.65 -4.84
CA GLY A 115 -21.68 21.86 -4.23
C GLY A 115 -20.81 22.48 -3.11
N THR A 116 -19.52 22.18 -3.08
CA THR A 116 -18.54 22.72 -2.12
C THR A 116 -17.31 23.28 -2.82
N SER A 117 -16.34 23.77 -2.04
CA SER A 117 -15.00 24.05 -2.57
C SER A 117 -14.32 22.75 -3.00
N PRO A 118 -13.44 22.78 -4.00
CA PRO A 118 -12.67 21.60 -4.40
C PRO A 118 -12.03 20.92 -3.19
N SER A 119 -12.06 19.57 -3.18
CA SER A 119 -11.51 18.70 -2.13
C SER A 119 -12.20 18.77 -0.75
N GLN A 120 -13.27 19.54 -0.56
CA GLN A 120 -14.04 19.52 0.68
C GLN A 120 -15.23 18.60 0.55
N GLN A 121 -15.06 17.35 0.91
CA GLN A 121 -16.11 16.35 0.89
C GLN A 121 -17.16 16.58 1.99
N GLN A 122 -18.38 16.11 1.71
CA GLN A 122 -19.53 16.13 2.62
C GLN A 122 -20.21 14.75 2.59
N VAL A 123 -20.98 14.44 3.60
CA VAL A 123 -21.85 13.26 3.63
C VAL A 123 -23.06 13.49 2.75
N TYR A 124 -23.32 12.55 1.86
CA TYR A 124 -24.54 12.46 1.03
C TYR A 124 -25.27 11.15 1.32
N VAL A 125 -26.58 11.19 1.18
CA VAL A 125 -27.46 10.02 1.37
C VAL A 125 -28.45 9.94 0.21
N VAL A 126 -28.66 8.73 -0.31
CA VAL A 126 -29.58 8.47 -1.42
C VAL A 126 -30.34 7.17 -1.20
N ASP A 127 -31.62 7.14 -1.58
CA ASP A 127 -32.35 5.89 -1.77
C ASP A 127 -31.78 5.15 -2.99
N ALA A 128 -31.38 3.91 -2.79
CA ALA A 128 -30.79 3.08 -3.82
C ALA A 128 -31.74 2.77 -4.99
N ALA A 129 -33.04 2.97 -4.88
CA ALA A 129 -34.02 2.86 -5.96
C ALA A 129 -34.34 4.21 -6.65
N ALA A 130 -33.96 5.35 -6.02
CA ALA A 130 -34.30 6.67 -6.54
C ALA A 130 -33.47 7.03 -7.79
N ALA A 131 -34.10 7.71 -8.73
CA ALA A 131 -33.47 8.33 -9.90
C ALA A 131 -33.03 9.79 -9.67
N THR A 132 -33.27 10.32 -8.46
CA THR A 132 -32.91 11.69 -8.09
C THR A 132 -31.53 11.77 -7.49
N PRO A 133 -30.84 12.93 -7.58
CA PRO A 133 -29.57 13.14 -6.90
C PRO A 133 -29.64 12.91 -5.40
N ALA A 134 -28.51 12.54 -4.81
CA ALA A 134 -28.38 12.34 -3.39
C ALA A 134 -28.61 13.64 -2.60
N ARG A 135 -29.09 13.49 -1.37
CA ARG A 135 -29.29 14.60 -0.45
C ARG A 135 -28.02 14.83 0.39
N ARG A 136 -27.46 16.02 0.30
CA ARG A 136 -26.37 16.46 1.16
C ARG A 136 -26.84 16.56 2.62
N ILE A 137 -26.08 15.96 3.54
CA ILE A 137 -26.38 15.90 4.97
C ILE A 137 -25.54 16.90 5.75
N THR A 138 -24.24 17.00 5.46
CA THR A 138 -23.31 17.81 6.27
C THR A 138 -22.91 19.11 5.57
N SER A 139 -22.38 20.05 6.36
CA SER A 139 -21.72 21.27 5.91
C SER A 139 -20.57 21.58 6.88
N VAL A 140 -19.58 20.70 6.91
CA VAL A 140 -18.42 20.77 7.79
C VAL A 140 -17.18 21.17 7.02
N LYS A 141 -16.16 21.66 7.75
CA LYS A 141 -14.80 21.84 7.24
C LYS A 141 -13.91 20.82 7.89
N GLY A 142 -13.15 20.09 7.08
CA GLY A 142 -12.26 19.05 7.57
C GLY A 142 -12.29 17.81 6.69
N GLN A 143 -11.53 16.82 7.08
CA GLN A 143 -11.46 15.53 6.38
C GLN A 143 -12.44 14.54 6.98
N LEU A 144 -13.06 13.76 6.12
CA LEU A 144 -14.00 12.71 6.46
C LEU A 144 -13.49 11.38 5.93
N ASP A 145 -13.64 10.32 6.73
CA ASP A 145 -13.31 8.95 6.33
C ASP A 145 -14.26 7.94 6.99
N LYS A 146 -14.31 6.73 6.47
CA LYS A 146 -14.95 5.51 7.01
C LYS A 146 -16.39 5.74 7.51
N PRO A 147 -17.37 6.05 6.63
CA PRO A 147 -18.77 6.19 7.04
C PRO A 147 -19.36 4.84 7.45
N LEU A 148 -19.97 4.77 8.64
CA LEU A 148 -20.65 3.58 9.15
C LEU A 148 -22.01 3.95 9.73
N TRP A 149 -23.06 3.26 9.27
CA TRP A 149 -24.41 3.44 9.78
C TRP A 149 -24.57 2.88 11.19
N SER A 150 -25.32 3.60 12.01
CA SER A 150 -25.80 3.03 13.28
C SER A 150 -26.72 1.82 13.02
N PRO A 151 -26.78 0.84 13.92
CA PRO A 151 -27.62 -0.37 13.73
C PRO A 151 -29.11 -0.07 13.50
N ASP A 152 -29.62 1.06 14.00
CA ASP A 152 -31.01 1.50 13.82
C ASP A 152 -31.22 2.34 12.54
N GLY A 153 -30.18 2.62 11.77
CA GLY A 153 -30.21 3.36 10.52
C GLY A 153 -30.50 4.86 10.64
N LYS A 154 -30.45 5.45 11.85
CA LYS A 154 -30.81 6.87 12.06
C LYS A 154 -29.60 7.80 12.09
N GLN A 155 -28.43 7.28 12.31
CA GLN A 155 -27.19 8.02 12.44
C GLN A 155 -26.10 7.42 11.54
N LEU A 156 -25.12 8.23 11.20
CA LEU A 156 -23.90 7.81 10.53
C LEU A 156 -22.71 8.21 11.41
N ALA A 157 -21.84 7.29 11.74
CA ALA A 157 -20.54 7.63 12.30
C ALA A 157 -19.52 7.84 11.17
N ILE A 158 -18.55 8.70 11.41
CA ILE A 158 -17.43 9.01 10.49
C ILE A 158 -16.15 9.19 11.30
N LEU A 159 -15.01 8.95 10.69
CA LEU A 159 -13.76 9.55 11.14
C LEU A 159 -13.70 11.00 10.63
N PHE A 160 -13.33 11.92 11.49
CA PHE A 160 -13.37 13.34 11.20
C PHE A 160 -12.15 14.06 11.77
N VAL A 161 -11.43 14.80 10.90
CA VAL A 161 -10.38 15.73 11.31
C VAL A 161 -10.89 17.14 11.10
N ALA A 162 -11.36 17.75 12.17
CA ALA A 162 -12.00 19.05 12.13
C ALA A 162 -11.02 20.17 11.68
N GLY A 163 -11.44 20.99 10.71
CA GLY A 163 -10.66 22.11 10.21
C GLY A 163 -9.50 21.78 9.28
N SER A 164 -9.10 20.51 9.15
CA SER A 164 -8.05 20.11 8.20
C SER A 164 -8.54 20.27 6.77
N THR A 165 -7.66 20.78 5.91
CA THR A 165 -7.91 20.93 4.46
C THR A 165 -6.86 20.20 3.62
N GLN A 166 -5.96 19.46 4.27
CA GLN A 166 -4.88 18.72 3.62
C GLN A 166 -5.06 17.22 3.82
N GLY A 167 -4.63 16.43 2.83
CA GLY A 167 -4.56 14.98 2.98
C GLY A 167 -3.69 14.61 4.20
N THR A 168 -4.18 13.68 5.01
CA THR A 168 -3.44 13.14 6.14
C THR A 168 -2.68 11.88 5.76
N GLY A 169 -1.66 11.54 6.53
CA GLY A 169 -0.88 10.32 6.36
C GLY A 169 0.53 10.56 5.79
N ALA A 170 1.39 9.60 6.01
CA ALA A 170 2.82 9.71 5.70
C ALA A 170 3.11 9.68 4.18
N LEU A 171 2.21 9.13 3.37
CA LEU A 171 2.39 8.98 1.92
C LEU A 171 2.26 10.31 1.14
N VAL A 172 1.50 11.28 1.67
CA VAL A 172 1.26 12.55 0.98
C VAL A 172 2.41 13.53 1.16
N ALA A 173 2.55 14.49 0.21
CA ALA A 173 3.53 15.56 0.32
C ALA A 173 3.24 16.43 1.56
N TYR A 174 4.13 16.41 2.54
CA TYR A 174 3.93 17.19 3.77
C TYR A 174 4.21 18.66 3.55
N LYS A 175 3.54 19.51 4.35
CA LYS A 175 3.88 20.91 4.44
C LYS A 175 5.12 21.04 5.34
N PRO A 176 6.20 21.71 4.89
CA PRO A 176 7.38 21.92 5.72
C PRO A 176 7.04 22.59 7.04
N ASP A 177 7.61 22.09 8.13
CA ASP A 177 7.43 22.67 9.45
C ASP A 177 7.97 24.10 9.50
N SER A 178 7.24 24.96 10.20
CA SER A 178 7.66 26.34 10.48
C SER A 178 7.18 26.74 11.87
N GLY A 179 7.99 27.46 12.62
CA GLY A 179 7.71 27.79 14.02
C GLY A 179 8.00 26.61 14.95
N VAL A 180 7.15 26.39 15.94
CA VAL A 180 7.28 25.29 16.88
C VAL A 180 6.67 24.02 16.27
N VAL A 181 7.46 22.96 16.15
CA VAL A 181 7.02 21.69 15.59
C VAL A 181 6.10 21.00 16.59
N GLY A 182 4.92 20.58 16.13
CA GLY A 182 3.94 19.87 16.95
C GLY A 182 2.99 20.77 17.75
N ASP A 183 3.02 22.10 17.57
CA ASP A 183 2.06 23.01 18.21
C ASP A 183 0.61 22.79 17.77
N VAL A 184 0.41 22.33 16.53
CA VAL A 184 -0.90 22.02 15.99
C VAL A 184 -0.95 20.52 15.69
N LEU A 185 -1.84 19.83 16.36
CA LEU A 185 -2.08 18.41 16.18
C LEU A 185 -3.43 18.23 15.51
N GLU A 186 -3.44 17.54 14.39
CA GLU A 186 -4.66 17.14 13.69
C GLU A 186 -5.11 15.77 14.20
N GLU A 187 -6.18 15.75 14.98
CA GLU A 187 -6.68 14.51 15.60
C GLU A 187 -7.85 13.95 14.82
N GLN A 188 -7.72 12.70 14.40
CA GLN A 188 -8.80 11.95 13.75
C GLN A 188 -9.72 11.36 14.80
N ARG A 189 -10.96 11.83 14.84
CA ARG A 189 -11.93 11.50 15.89
C ARG A 189 -13.16 10.81 15.30
N ILE A 190 -13.81 9.97 16.10
CA ILE A 190 -15.15 9.50 15.76
C ILE A 190 -16.12 10.68 15.93
N ALA A 191 -16.90 10.96 14.88
CA ALA A 191 -18.02 11.88 14.94
C ALA A 191 -19.31 11.19 14.50
N ILE A 192 -20.44 11.59 15.11
CA ILE A 192 -21.78 11.11 14.77
C ILE A 192 -22.51 12.21 14.01
N VAL A 193 -23.09 11.84 12.87
CA VAL A 193 -23.98 12.66 12.05
C VAL A 193 -25.41 12.19 12.24
N ASP A 194 -26.27 13.02 12.79
CA ASP A 194 -27.71 12.76 12.89
C ASP A 194 -28.39 13.12 11.56
N LEU A 195 -29.05 12.15 10.93
CA LEU A 195 -29.60 12.32 9.58
C LEU A 195 -30.86 13.21 9.53
N ASN A 196 -31.56 13.37 10.66
CA ASN A 196 -32.75 14.19 10.75
C ASN A 196 -32.42 15.66 11.03
N THR A 197 -31.61 15.89 12.09
CA THR A 197 -31.20 17.23 12.50
C THR A 197 -30.02 17.78 11.71
N ARG A 198 -29.25 16.90 11.05
CA ARG A 198 -28.00 17.18 10.35
C ARG A 198 -26.86 17.69 11.27
N ALA A 199 -27.00 17.50 12.57
CA ALA A 199 -25.99 17.86 13.53
C ALA A 199 -24.82 16.88 13.43
N VAL A 200 -23.59 17.42 13.51
CA VAL A 200 -22.35 16.65 13.59
C VAL A 200 -21.76 16.85 14.98
N ARG A 201 -21.52 15.75 15.68
CA ARG A 201 -20.98 15.77 17.06
C ARG A 201 -19.79 14.85 17.14
N GLU A 202 -18.63 15.40 17.47
CA GLU A 202 -17.45 14.61 17.82
C GLU A 202 -17.70 13.83 19.11
N VAL A 203 -17.30 12.57 19.13
CA VAL A 203 -17.58 11.62 20.23
C VAL A 203 -16.32 11.22 20.98
N SER A 204 -15.31 10.74 20.28
CA SER A 204 -14.05 10.34 20.95
C SER A 204 -13.37 11.55 21.59
N PRO A 205 -12.60 11.39 22.69
CA PRO A 205 -11.89 12.48 23.35
C PRO A 205 -10.94 13.23 22.44
N ALA A 206 -10.74 14.53 22.71
CA ALA A 206 -9.89 15.40 21.91
C ALA A 206 -8.38 15.04 21.96
N ASN A 207 -7.95 14.23 22.93
CA ASN A 207 -6.59 13.72 23.02
C ASN A 207 -6.43 12.29 22.51
N MET A 208 -7.33 11.85 21.64
CA MET A 208 -7.33 10.48 21.10
C MET A 208 -7.35 10.53 19.58
N PHE A 209 -6.47 9.76 18.95
CA PHE A 209 -6.46 9.50 17.52
C PHE A 209 -7.06 8.11 17.24
N VAL A 210 -8.07 8.04 16.38
CA VAL A 210 -8.78 6.80 16.02
C VAL A 210 -8.42 6.40 14.61
N TYR A 211 -7.91 5.18 14.40
CA TYR A 211 -7.51 4.64 13.09
C TYR A 211 -8.64 3.87 12.41
N ASP A 212 -9.38 3.06 13.20
CA ASP A 212 -10.55 2.31 12.72
C ASP A 212 -11.55 2.10 13.86
N TYR A 213 -12.80 1.84 13.50
CA TYR A 213 -13.86 1.63 14.48
C TYR A 213 -15.02 0.83 13.91
N ASP A 214 -15.87 0.31 14.82
CA ASP A 214 -17.12 -0.37 14.49
C ASP A 214 -18.17 -0.11 15.56
N TRP A 215 -19.46 -0.03 15.16
CA TRP A 215 -20.57 0.13 16.07
C TRP A 215 -20.86 -1.16 16.87
N SER A 216 -21.15 -1.02 18.16
CA SER A 216 -21.78 -2.11 18.90
C SER A 216 -23.19 -2.40 18.34
N PRO A 217 -23.67 -3.66 18.37
CA PRO A 217 -24.99 -4.01 17.82
C PRO A 217 -26.16 -3.27 18.46
N ASP A 218 -26.01 -2.80 19.71
CA ASP A 218 -27.01 -2.00 20.42
C ASP A 218 -26.92 -0.49 20.11
N GLY A 219 -25.94 -0.06 19.31
CA GLY A 219 -25.72 1.34 18.94
C GLY A 219 -25.25 2.24 20.08
N GLN A 220 -24.82 1.69 21.22
CA GLN A 220 -24.44 2.49 22.41
C GLN A 220 -22.94 2.76 22.51
N SER A 221 -22.12 2.04 21.77
CA SER A 221 -20.66 2.14 21.86
C SER A 221 -19.98 1.88 20.51
N PHE A 222 -18.71 2.19 20.48
CA PHE A 222 -17.80 1.79 19.39
C PHE A 222 -16.70 0.89 19.95
N ALA A 223 -16.30 -0.13 19.21
CA ALA A 223 -14.96 -0.70 19.30
C ALA A 223 -14.04 0.16 18.44
N ALA A 224 -12.93 0.61 18.97
CA ALA A 224 -12.02 1.52 18.29
C ALA A 224 -10.57 1.05 18.40
N GLU A 225 -9.89 1.03 17.29
CA GLU A 225 -8.44 1.02 17.21
C GLU A 225 -7.96 2.45 17.38
N ALA A 226 -7.29 2.75 18.48
CA ALA A 226 -6.97 4.12 18.82
C ALA A 226 -5.74 4.21 19.74
N VAL A 227 -5.24 5.43 19.88
CA VAL A 227 -4.16 5.77 20.80
C VAL A 227 -4.50 7.06 21.55
N GLU A 228 -4.02 7.18 22.78
CA GLU A 228 -3.98 8.45 23.49
C GLU A 228 -2.81 9.29 22.98
N GLY A 229 -3.04 10.58 22.79
CA GLY A 229 -2.14 11.48 22.09
C GLY A 229 -2.44 11.52 20.62
N SER A 230 -1.63 12.21 19.85
CA SER A 230 -1.96 12.52 18.47
C SER A 230 -1.04 11.87 17.45
N GLY A 231 -1.56 11.78 16.25
CA GLY A 231 -0.82 11.60 15.02
C GLY A 231 -0.63 10.16 14.59
N THR A 232 -0.41 10.01 13.29
CA THR A 232 -0.15 8.75 12.60
C THR A 232 1.06 8.00 13.18
N ASN A 233 2.02 8.70 13.77
CA ASN A 233 3.23 8.13 14.38
C ASN A 233 2.94 7.15 15.54
N ASN A 234 1.74 7.18 16.12
CA ASN A 234 1.40 6.33 17.26
C ASN A 234 0.61 5.06 16.88
N TYR A 235 0.39 4.81 15.59
CA TYR A 235 -0.30 3.60 15.10
C TYR A 235 0.25 2.31 15.74
N TRP A 236 1.56 2.19 15.84
CA TRP A 236 2.25 0.98 16.32
C TRP A 236 2.11 0.69 17.82
N ILE A 237 1.54 1.63 18.57
CA ILE A 237 1.19 1.47 20.00
C ILE A 237 -0.31 1.57 20.25
N ALA A 238 -1.12 1.53 19.20
CA ALA A 238 -2.58 1.56 19.29
C ALA A 238 -3.11 0.39 20.14
N GLN A 239 -4.24 0.64 20.77
CA GLN A 239 -4.93 -0.31 21.63
C GLN A 239 -6.38 -0.47 21.15
N LEU A 240 -7.03 -1.54 21.61
CA LEU A 240 -8.46 -1.71 21.42
C LEU A 240 -9.23 -1.03 22.53
N TYR A 241 -10.06 -0.06 22.18
CA TYR A 241 -10.90 0.68 23.11
C TYR A 241 -12.38 0.41 22.88
N ILE A 242 -13.16 0.53 23.95
CA ILE A 242 -14.59 0.80 23.88
C ILE A 242 -14.79 2.31 24.08
N VAL A 243 -15.51 2.95 23.16
CA VAL A 243 -15.88 4.37 23.22
C VAL A 243 -17.39 4.48 23.33
N ARG A 244 -17.93 5.08 24.39
CA ARG A 244 -19.36 5.29 24.58
C ARG A 244 -19.88 6.34 23.59
N ALA A 245 -20.92 6.00 22.83
CA ALA A 245 -21.47 6.90 21.80
C ALA A 245 -22.17 8.14 22.40
N ASP A 246 -22.73 8.04 23.61
CA ASP A 246 -23.42 9.14 24.31
C ASP A 246 -22.45 10.12 24.99
N THR A 247 -21.46 9.62 25.70
CA THR A 247 -20.58 10.40 26.60
C THR A 247 -19.16 10.57 26.08
N GLY A 248 -18.74 9.78 25.09
CA GLY A 248 -17.36 9.71 24.64
C GLY A 248 -16.39 9.05 25.64
N LYS A 249 -16.92 8.48 26.75
CA LYS A 249 -16.07 7.76 27.73
C LYS A 249 -15.37 6.60 27.06
N THR A 250 -14.03 6.52 27.24
CA THR A 250 -13.18 5.48 26.69
C THR A 250 -12.75 4.49 27.75
N THR A 251 -12.57 3.24 27.35
CA THR A 251 -12.00 2.18 28.18
C THR A 251 -11.12 1.31 27.29
N SER A 252 -9.81 1.24 27.57
CA SER A 252 -8.93 0.27 26.91
C SER A 252 -9.29 -1.13 27.40
N ILE A 253 -9.62 -2.03 26.47
CA ILE A 253 -10.00 -3.42 26.77
C ILE A 253 -8.91 -4.41 26.39
N TRP A 254 -7.99 -4.01 25.52
CA TRP A 254 -6.83 -4.82 25.16
C TRP A 254 -5.68 -3.96 24.63
N LYS A 255 -4.51 -4.17 25.23
CA LYS A 255 -3.22 -3.64 24.76
C LYS A 255 -2.45 -4.78 24.10
N PRO A 256 -2.42 -4.85 22.76
CA PRO A 256 -1.75 -5.94 22.07
C PRO A 256 -0.21 -5.80 22.17
N PRO A 257 0.54 -6.90 22.05
CA PRO A 257 2.00 -6.86 22.00
C PRO A 257 2.55 -6.40 20.62
N LEU A 258 1.77 -6.52 19.56
CA LEU A 258 2.03 -6.04 18.20
C LEU A 258 0.85 -5.19 17.72
N GLN A 259 0.83 -4.84 16.45
CA GLN A 259 -0.22 -4.01 15.86
C GLN A 259 -1.56 -4.77 15.78
N LEU A 260 -2.63 -4.03 15.82
CA LEU A 260 -3.98 -4.52 15.56
C LEU A 260 -4.61 -3.73 14.40
N ALA A 261 -5.61 -4.32 13.76
CA ALA A 261 -6.37 -3.64 12.72
C ALA A 261 -7.79 -4.20 12.60
N GLY A 262 -8.70 -3.37 12.11
CA GLY A 262 -10.03 -3.79 11.71
C GLY A 262 -10.90 -4.34 12.83
N PRO A 263 -11.13 -3.63 13.94
CA PRO A 263 -12.01 -4.09 15.01
C PRO A 263 -13.43 -4.25 14.49
N ARG A 264 -14.06 -5.41 14.75
CA ARG A 264 -15.47 -5.68 14.36
C ARG A 264 -16.21 -6.36 15.51
N TRP A 265 -17.37 -5.82 15.87
CA TRP A 265 -18.24 -6.35 16.89
C TRP A 265 -18.91 -7.66 16.46
N SER A 266 -18.98 -8.62 17.40
CA SER A 266 -19.81 -9.80 17.21
C SER A 266 -21.30 -9.43 17.22
N PRO A 267 -22.16 -10.15 16.46
CA PRO A 267 -23.59 -9.85 16.41
C PRO A 267 -24.31 -9.92 17.77
N ASP A 268 -23.78 -10.70 18.72
CA ASP A 268 -24.33 -10.81 20.08
C ASP A 268 -23.79 -9.74 21.06
N GLY A 269 -22.93 -8.85 20.59
CA GLY A 269 -22.36 -7.75 21.36
C GLY A 269 -21.37 -8.16 22.46
N LYS A 270 -20.91 -9.41 22.49
CA LYS A 270 -20.06 -9.91 23.59
C LYS A 270 -18.57 -9.89 23.29
N SER A 271 -18.20 -9.79 22.02
CA SER A 271 -16.81 -9.90 21.59
C SER A 271 -16.49 -8.96 20.46
N ILE A 272 -15.19 -8.65 20.28
CA ILE A 272 -14.65 -7.93 19.14
C ILE A 272 -13.60 -8.82 18.47
N ALA A 273 -13.72 -9.02 17.15
CA ALA A 273 -12.67 -9.63 16.35
C ALA A 273 -11.74 -8.55 15.81
N VAL A 274 -10.44 -8.84 15.78
CA VAL A 274 -9.40 -7.96 15.21
C VAL A 274 -8.38 -8.80 14.46
N ILE A 275 -7.68 -8.20 13.51
CA ILE A 275 -6.45 -8.76 12.94
C ILE A 275 -5.29 -8.28 13.81
N HIS A 276 -4.37 -9.17 14.16
CA HIS A 276 -3.23 -8.86 14.99
C HIS A 276 -1.97 -9.54 14.45
N GLY A 277 -0.92 -8.77 14.29
CA GLY A 277 0.36 -9.24 13.77
C GLY A 277 1.36 -8.10 13.66
N ILE A 278 2.54 -8.38 13.11
CA ILE A 278 3.52 -7.33 12.83
C ILE A 278 3.15 -6.60 11.53
N MET A 279 2.95 -5.28 11.63
CA MET A 279 2.59 -4.40 10.51
C MET A 279 3.57 -3.24 10.44
N SER A 280 4.17 -3.01 9.29
CA SER A 280 5.11 -1.90 9.11
C SER A 280 4.42 -0.56 8.83
N ASP A 281 3.21 -0.59 8.25
CA ASP A 281 2.51 0.59 7.78
C ASP A 281 1.03 0.57 8.18
N GLU A 282 0.48 1.72 8.53
CA GLU A 282 -0.96 1.88 8.68
C GLU A 282 -1.65 1.54 7.33
N GLY A 283 -2.71 0.73 7.40
CA GLY A 283 -3.43 0.27 6.19
C GLY A 283 -2.80 -0.93 5.46
N GLN A 284 -1.57 -1.33 5.79
CA GLN A 284 -0.98 -2.59 5.33
C GLN A 284 -1.26 -3.70 6.36
N THR A 285 -2.50 -4.19 6.35
CA THR A 285 -2.98 -5.17 7.33
C THR A 285 -2.53 -6.59 7.00
N GLY A 286 -2.07 -7.31 8.00
CA GLY A 286 -1.78 -8.75 7.92
C GLY A 286 -1.58 -9.34 9.32
N GLY A 287 -1.81 -10.64 9.47
CA GLY A 287 -1.64 -11.34 10.75
C GLY A 287 -2.66 -12.44 10.97
N ASP A 288 -2.86 -12.80 12.22
CA ASP A 288 -3.86 -13.75 12.69
C ASP A 288 -5.12 -13.03 13.19
N ILE A 289 -6.23 -13.75 13.29
CA ILE A 289 -7.47 -13.23 13.84
C ILE A 289 -7.53 -13.52 15.35
N TYR A 290 -7.77 -12.47 16.12
CA TYR A 290 -7.99 -12.54 17.56
C TYR A 290 -9.42 -12.13 17.91
N VAL A 291 -9.97 -12.77 18.93
CA VAL A 291 -11.27 -12.44 19.53
C VAL A 291 -11.03 -11.95 20.96
N VAL A 292 -11.49 -10.75 21.25
CA VAL A 292 -11.36 -10.07 22.55
C VAL A 292 -12.74 -9.91 23.18
N PRO A 293 -12.96 -10.30 24.45
CA PRO A 293 -14.23 -10.03 25.13
C PRO A 293 -14.52 -8.53 25.21
N ALA A 294 -15.74 -8.10 24.92
CA ALA A 294 -16.12 -6.68 24.96
C ALA A 294 -15.99 -6.07 26.38
N ALA A 295 -16.08 -6.88 27.41
CA ALA A 295 -15.85 -6.46 28.79
C ALA A 295 -14.35 -6.38 29.18
N GLY A 296 -13.46 -6.64 28.23
CA GLY A 296 -12.03 -6.78 28.45
C GLY A 296 -11.64 -8.18 28.92
N GLY A 297 -10.34 -8.47 28.93
CA GLY A 297 -9.81 -9.77 29.33
C GLY A 297 -8.82 -10.35 28.32
N ALA A 298 -8.59 -11.66 28.41
CA ALA A 298 -7.62 -12.34 27.57
C ALA A 298 -8.11 -12.44 26.10
N ALA A 299 -7.34 -11.88 25.16
CA ALA A 299 -7.55 -12.07 23.74
C ALA A 299 -7.21 -13.51 23.33
N LYS A 300 -8.01 -14.10 22.45
CA LYS A 300 -7.82 -15.46 21.96
C LYS A 300 -7.47 -15.43 20.47
N ASN A 301 -6.33 -16.02 20.10
CA ASN A 301 -6.04 -16.32 18.70
C ASN A 301 -6.99 -17.43 18.22
N VAL A 302 -7.83 -17.14 17.19
CA VAL A 302 -8.79 -18.10 16.64
C VAL A 302 -8.31 -18.70 15.30
N THR A 303 -7.19 -18.21 14.79
CA THR A 303 -6.50 -18.74 13.60
C THR A 303 -5.04 -19.14 13.87
N PRO A 304 -4.74 -19.84 14.97
CA PRO A 304 -3.36 -20.23 15.28
C PRO A 304 -2.79 -21.04 14.10
N ASN A 305 -1.52 -20.80 13.77
CA ASN A 305 -0.83 -21.44 12.65
C ASN A 305 -1.53 -21.16 11.29
N LEU A 306 -1.99 -19.94 11.07
CA LEU A 306 -2.42 -19.51 9.75
C LEU A 306 -1.19 -19.52 8.81
N GLU A 307 -1.27 -20.28 7.71
CA GLU A 307 -0.17 -20.37 6.75
C GLU A 307 -0.11 -19.14 5.84
N GLY A 308 -1.21 -18.41 5.73
CA GLY A 308 -1.35 -17.14 5.02
C GLY A 308 -1.34 -15.94 5.97
N SER A 309 -1.92 -14.83 5.51
CA SER A 309 -2.12 -13.61 6.29
C SER A 309 -3.56 -13.12 6.12
N ALA A 310 -4.28 -12.89 7.22
CA ALA A 310 -5.59 -12.27 7.19
C ALA A 310 -5.45 -10.78 6.84
N ARG A 311 -6.30 -10.27 5.93
CA ARG A 311 -6.21 -8.89 5.39
C ARG A 311 -7.42 -8.02 5.73
N ALA A 312 -8.57 -8.63 5.86
CA ALA A 312 -9.83 -7.98 6.23
C ALA A 312 -10.73 -9.02 6.89
N LEU A 313 -11.64 -8.59 7.76
CA LEU A 313 -12.58 -9.48 8.42
C LEU A 313 -13.96 -8.85 8.61
N ALA A 314 -14.97 -9.72 8.75
CA ALA A 314 -16.32 -9.35 9.15
C ALA A 314 -16.94 -10.49 9.97
N TRP A 315 -17.94 -10.15 10.80
CA TRP A 315 -18.78 -11.15 11.43
C TRP A 315 -19.95 -11.51 10.51
N ARG A 316 -20.32 -12.76 10.52
CA ARG A 316 -21.54 -13.27 9.92
C ARG A 316 -22.67 -13.32 10.98
N ALA A 317 -23.91 -13.27 10.52
CA ALA A 317 -25.07 -13.34 11.39
C ALA A 317 -25.14 -14.65 12.23
N ASP A 318 -24.51 -15.72 11.75
CA ASP A 318 -24.41 -17.01 12.45
C ASP A 318 -23.32 -17.05 13.55
N GLY A 319 -22.64 -15.92 13.79
CA GLY A 319 -21.59 -15.82 14.80
C GLY A 319 -20.22 -16.38 14.37
N ARG A 320 -20.05 -16.72 13.08
CA ARG A 320 -18.73 -17.04 12.52
C ARG A 320 -18.05 -15.77 12.03
N ILE A 321 -16.73 -15.80 11.96
CA ILE A 321 -15.91 -14.75 11.34
C ILE A 321 -15.61 -15.18 9.92
N ILE A 322 -15.81 -14.30 8.93
CA ILE A 322 -15.31 -14.41 7.58
C ILE A 322 -14.16 -13.44 7.40
N PHE A 323 -13.09 -13.88 6.76
CA PHE A 323 -11.93 -13.04 6.50
C PHE A 323 -11.35 -13.28 5.11
N GLN A 324 -10.73 -12.25 4.58
CA GLN A 324 -9.90 -12.37 3.39
C GLN A 324 -8.52 -12.85 3.81
N GLU A 325 -8.06 -13.93 3.20
CA GLU A 325 -6.73 -14.49 3.36
C GLU A 325 -5.91 -14.27 2.09
N TYR A 326 -4.64 -13.91 2.27
CA TYR A 326 -3.63 -14.00 1.22
C TYR A 326 -2.65 -15.11 1.56
N ILE A 327 -2.50 -16.07 0.66
CA ILE A 327 -1.66 -17.24 0.85
C ILE A 327 -1.05 -17.69 -0.48
N ASP A 328 0.27 -17.84 -0.52
CA ASP A 328 1.03 -18.42 -1.65
C ASP A 328 0.61 -17.86 -3.02
N GLY A 329 0.51 -16.54 -3.13
CA GLY A 329 0.14 -15.87 -4.38
C GLY A 329 -1.34 -15.98 -4.75
N SER A 330 -2.21 -16.40 -3.85
CA SER A 330 -3.66 -16.53 -4.05
C SER A 330 -4.44 -15.75 -3.01
N SER A 331 -5.67 -15.35 -3.34
CA SER A 331 -6.61 -14.77 -2.40
C SER A 331 -7.79 -15.69 -2.16
N ALA A 332 -8.28 -15.71 -0.92
CA ALA A 332 -9.44 -16.50 -0.53
C ALA A 332 -10.34 -15.73 0.45
N LEU A 333 -11.62 -16.09 0.50
CA LEU A 333 -12.50 -15.79 1.63
C LEU A 333 -12.64 -17.08 2.44
N VAL A 334 -12.35 -16.97 3.74
CA VAL A 334 -12.29 -18.11 4.67
C VAL A 334 -13.17 -17.82 5.87
N THR A 335 -13.86 -18.83 6.39
CA THR A 335 -14.64 -18.71 7.62
C THR A 335 -14.01 -19.51 8.76
N VAL A 336 -14.12 -18.97 9.98
CA VAL A 336 -13.69 -19.63 11.22
C VAL A 336 -14.72 -19.37 12.32
N GLY A 337 -14.84 -20.28 13.30
CA GLY A 337 -15.68 -20.05 14.46
C GLY A 337 -15.08 -19.00 15.41
N ALA A 338 -15.91 -18.26 16.16
CA ALA A 338 -15.48 -17.29 17.17
C ALA A 338 -14.58 -17.93 18.25
N GLY A 339 -14.72 -19.22 18.49
CA GLY A 339 -13.88 -19.99 19.40
C GLY A 339 -12.64 -20.61 18.75
N GLY A 340 -12.39 -20.36 17.46
CA GLY A 340 -11.39 -21.06 16.65
C GLY A 340 -11.92 -22.39 16.12
N GLY A 341 -11.01 -23.29 15.71
CA GLY A 341 -11.35 -24.60 15.14
C GLY A 341 -11.16 -24.65 13.62
N PRO A 342 -11.84 -25.58 12.93
CA PRO A 342 -11.67 -25.76 11.49
C PRO A 342 -12.01 -24.50 10.69
N ARG A 343 -11.15 -24.17 9.75
CA ARG A 343 -11.35 -23.11 8.77
C ARG A 343 -12.01 -23.70 7.51
N THR A 344 -12.87 -22.93 6.86
CA THR A 344 -13.53 -23.32 5.63
C THR A 344 -13.38 -22.23 4.58
N THR A 345 -12.71 -22.53 3.47
CA THR A 345 -12.65 -21.64 2.31
C THR A 345 -14.01 -21.64 1.61
N VAL A 346 -14.63 -20.47 1.50
CA VAL A 346 -15.94 -20.28 0.86
C VAL A 346 -15.83 -19.72 -0.56
N ALA A 347 -14.71 -19.03 -0.86
CA ALA A 347 -14.36 -18.60 -2.21
C ALA A 347 -12.83 -18.50 -2.31
N SER A 348 -12.28 -18.81 -3.49
CA SER A 348 -10.86 -18.62 -3.76
C SER A 348 -10.63 -18.20 -5.21
N THR A 349 -9.58 -17.41 -5.41
CA THR A 349 -9.15 -16.93 -6.72
C THR A 349 -7.66 -17.24 -6.89
N PRO A 350 -7.32 -18.46 -7.36
CA PRO A 350 -5.93 -18.83 -7.57
C PRO A 350 -5.23 -17.89 -8.56
N GLN A 351 -4.04 -17.40 -8.17
CA GLN A 351 -3.25 -16.48 -8.98
C GLN A 351 -3.97 -15.16 -9.35
N GLN A 352 -4.98 -14.79 -8.57
CA GLN A 352 -5.69 -13.53 -8.69
C GLN A 352 -5.77 -12.86 -7.33
N GLN A 353 -5.78 -11.53 -7.33
CA GLN A 353 -5.97 -10.73 -6.13
C GLN A 353 -7.42 -10.29 -6.01
N LEU A 354 -7.96 -10.44 -4.81
CA LEU A 354 -9.17 -9.76 -4.36
C LEU A 354 -8.77 -8.45 -3.70
N THR A 355 -9.31 -7.33 -4.17
CA THR A 355 -9.17 -6.03 -3.50
C THR A 355 -10.54 -5.46 -3.19
N PHE A 356 -10.63 -4.64 -2.15
CA PHE A 356 -11.87 -3.99 -1.73
C PHE A 356 -13.03 -4.98 -1.52
N ALA A 357 -12.76 -6.15 -0.95
CA ALA A 357 -13.78 -7.17 -0.73
C ALA A 357 -14.81 -6.70 0.30
N SER A 358 -16.10 -6.85 -0.03
CA SER A 358 -17.22 -6.65 0.89
C SER A 358 -18.10 -7.89 0.95
N VAL A 359 -18.65 -8.17 2.15
CA VAL A 359 -19.45 -9.36 2.42
C VAL A 359 -20.84 -8.93 2.84
N ALA A 360 -21.87 -9.58 2.30
CA ALA A 360 -23.25 -9.31 2.68
C ALA A 360 -23.53 -9.75 4.13
N ALA A 361 -24.22 -8.89 4.91
CA ALA A 361 -24.52 -9.16 6.30
C ALA A 361 -25.51 -10.32 6.50
N HIS A 362 -26.45 -10.49 5.56
CA HIS A 362 -27.58 -11.41 5.70
C HIS A 362 -27.66 -12.45 4.56
N ALA A 363 -26.59 -12.60 3.76
CA ALA A 363 -26.56 -13.55 2.66
C ALA A 363 -25.15 -14.16 2.50
N ASP A 364 -25.09 -15.35 1.88
CA ASP A 364 -23.85 -16.00 1.47
C ASP A 364 -23.33 -15.41 0.15
N ALA A 365 -23.06 -14.10 0.16
CA ALA A 365 -22.65 -13.35 -1.01
C ALA A 365 -21.54 -12.34 -0.66
N ALA A 366 -20.73 -12.02 -1.66
CA ALA A 366 -19.68 -11.02 -1.56
C ALA A 366 -19.47 -10.28 -2.88
N ALA A 367 -18.79 -9.16 -2.82
CA ALA A 367 -18.27 -8.43 -3.96
C ALA A 367 -16.81 -8.08 -3.75
N ALA A 368 -16.03 -8.02 -4.82
CA ALA A 368 -14.65 -7.57 -4.80
C ALA A 368 -14.22 -7.06 -6.17
N VAL A 369 -13.14 -6.30 -6.21
CA VAL A 369 -12.37 -6.10 -7.43
C VAL A 369 -11.44 -7.29 -7.60
N VAL A 370 -11.54 -7.96 -8.75
CA VAL A 370 -10.70 -9.12 -9.11
C VAL A 370 -9.75 -8.71 -10.23
N GLN A 371 -8.49 -9.01 -10.06
CA GLN A 371 -7.44 -8.70 -11.03
C GLN A 371 -6.30 -9.72 -10.99
N SER A 372 -5.45 -9.71 -11.99
CA SER A 372 -4.22 -10.51 -12.03
C SER A 372 -3.17 -9.86 -12.93
N PHE A 373 -2.01 -10.48 -13.05
CA PHE A 373 -1.01 -10.07 -14.04
C PHE A 373 -1.50 -10.15 -15.51
N GLN A 374 -2.59 -10.87 -15.77
CA GLN A 374 -3.11 -11.08 -17.14
C GLN A 374 -4.51 -10.49 -17.36
N HIS A 375 -5.18 -10.07 -16.28
CA HIS A 375 -6.52 -9.52 -16.34
C HIS A 375 -6.56 -8.20 -15.58
N ALA A 376 -6.88 -7.13 -16.29
CA ALA A 376 -7.09 -5.82 -15.70
C ALA A 376 -8.26 -5.86 -14.68
N PRO A 377 -8.29 -4.94 -13.69
CA PRO A 377 -9.28 -4.99 -12.62
C PRO A 377 -10.72 -4.89 -13.14
N GLU A 378 -11.61 -5.73 -12.60
CA GLU A 378 -13.05 -5.67 -12.81
C GLU A 378 -13.79 -5.98 -11.51
N VAL A 379 -15.00 -5.44 -11.35
CA VAL A 379 -15.86 -5.74 -10.20
C VAL A 379 -16.57 -7.07 -10.41
N TYR A 380 -16.46 -7.97 -9.44
CA TYR A 380 -17.18 -9.24 -9.36
C TYR A 380 -18.09 -9.26 -8.15
N ALA A 381 -19.24 -9.91 -8.27
CA ALA A 381 -20.17 -10.11 -7.15
C ALA A 381 -21.03 -11.36 -7.37
N GLY A 382 -21.55 -11.91 -6.28
CA GLY A 382 -22.45 -13.05 -6.30
C GLY A 382 -22.36 -13.90 -5.04
N GLY A 383 -23.04 -15.04 -5.04
CA GLY A 383 -22.95 -16.04 -3.98
C GLY A 383 -21.53 -16.59 -3.84
N PHE A 384 -21.18 -17.06 -2.65
CA PHE A 384 -19.85 -17.64 -2.41
C PHE A 384 -19.54 -18.76 -3.40
N GLY A 385 -18.38 -18.67 -4.08
CA GLY A 385 -17.96 -19.59 -5.13
C GLY A 385 -18.70 -19.46 -6.48
N ALA A 386 -19.62 -18.50 -6.62
CA ALA A 386 -20.43 -18.29 -7.83
C ALA A 386 -20.42 -16.80 -8.26
N TRP A 387 -19.25 -16.19 -8.25
CA TRP A 387 -19.08 -14.78 -8.62
C TRP A 387 -19.12 -14.57 -10.13
N THR A 388 -19.80 -13.51 -10.55
CA THR A 388 -19.88 -13.09 -11.94
C THR A 388 -19.36 -11.66 -12.10
N PRO A 389 -18.74 -11.33 -13.27
CA PRO A 389 -18.32 -9.95 -13.52
C PRO A 389 -19.53 -9.01 -13.58
N GLN A 390 -19.44 -7.94 -12.84
CA GLN A 390 -20.42 -6.87 -12.84
C GLN A 390 -20.02 -5.72 -13.77
N THR A 391 -18.72 -5.61 -14.04
CA THR A 391 -18.15 -4.67 -15.01
C THR A 391 -17.38 -5.43 -16.08
N LYS A 392 -17.13 -4.76 -17.20
CA LYS A 392 -16.32 -5.22 -18.35
C LYS A 392 -15.62 -4.03 -19.00
N ILE A 393 -15.23 -3.08 -18.18
CA ILE A 393 -14.71 -1.78 -18.63
C ILE A 393 -13.31 -1.94 -19.16
N ASN A 394 -12.51 -2.76 -18.50
CA ASN A 394 -11.11 -3.03 -18.84
C ASN A 394 -10.92 -4.31 -19.68
N GLU A 395 -11.99 -5.08 -19.96
CA GLU A 395 -11.91 -6.40 -20.65
C GLU A 395 -11.15 -6.36 -21.98
N SER A 396 -11.20 -5.22 -22.70
CA SER A 396 -10.53 -5.05 -23.98
C SER A 396 -9.05 -4.69 -23.87
N ILE A 397 -8.54 -4.43 -22.68
CA ILE A 397 -7.14 -4.02 -22.47
C ILE A 397 -6.27 -5.26 -22.36
N ALA A 398 -5.46 -5.51 -23.39
CA ALA A 398 -4.53 -6.62 -23.42
C ALA A 398 -3.23 -6.30 -22.67
N PRO A 399 -2.60 -7.30 -21.99
CA PRO A 399 -1.29 -7.14 -21.38
C PRO A 399 -0.22 -6.75 -22.42
N LEU A 400 0.67 -5.86 -22.04
CA LEU A 400 1.85 -5.47 -22.83
C LEU A 400 3.12 -6.22 -22.41
N TRP A 401 2.99 -7.26 -21.63
CA TRP A 401 4.02 -8.16 -21.11
C TRP A 401 3.64 -9.60 -21.42
N GLY A 402 4.58 -10.52 -21.15
CA GLY A 402 4.35 -11.95 -21.33
C GLY A 402 3.63 -12.60 -20.15
N ALA A 403 3.77 -13.92 -20.01
CA ALA A 403 3.20 -14.67 -18.89
C ALA A 403 3.77 -14.22 -17.54
N ALA A 404 3.02 -14.48 -16.47
CA ALA A 404 3.51 -14.42 -15.10
C ALA A 404 3.49 -15.84 -14.50
N LYS A 405 4.55 -16.22 -13.77
CA LYS A 405 4.66 -17.52 -13.12
C LYS A 405 4.98 -17.32 -11.63
N SER A 406 4.25 -18.02 -10.77
CA SER A 406 4.65 -18.18 -9.38
C SER A 406 5.90 -19.07 -9.33
N LEU A 407 6.95 -18.58 -8.67
CA LEU A 407 8.17 -19.33 -8.37
C LEU A 407 8.26 -19.56 -6.87
N HIS A 408 8.85 -20.73 -6.52
CA HIS A 408 9.12 -21.09 -5.14
C HIS A 408 10.58 -21.52 -5.01
N TRP A 409 11.21 -21.13 -3.91
CA TRP A 409 12.57 -21.55 -3.58
C TRP A 409 12.75 -21.68 -2.07
N THR A 410 13.78 -22.38 -1.67
CA THR A 410 14.16 -22.47 -0.25
C THR A 410 15.32 -21.52 0.01
N SER A 411 15.22 -20.76 1.09
CA SER A 411 16.29 -19.92 1.61
C SER A 411 16.38 -20.12 3.13
N ASP A 412 17.53 -20.54 3.62
CA ASP A 412 17.68 -21.06 4.97
C ASP A 412 16.62 -22.16 5.25
N THR A 413 15.71 -21.93 6.22
CA THR A 413 14.63 -22.85 6.58
C THR A 413 13.28 -22.46 6.01
N PHE A 414 13.20 -21.34 5.27
CA PHE A 414 11.94 -20.82 4.76
C PHE A 414 11.67 -21.23 3.32
N HIS A 415 10.39 -21.47 3.03
CA HIS A 415 9.87 -21.52 1.66
C HIS A 415 9.46 -20.12 1.25
N VAL A 416 10.11 -19.59 0.23
CA VAL A 416 9.90 -18.24 -0.27
C VAL A 416 9.15 -18.32 -1.59
N GLN A 417 8.15 -17.47 -1.76
CA GLN A 417 7.38 -17.32 -2.99
C GLN A 417 7.74 -16.00 -3.68
N GLY A 418 7.62 -15.95 -4.99
CA GLY A 418 7.70 -14.73 -5.78
C GLY A 418 7.11 -14.94 -7.17
N TRP A 419 6.99 -13.84 -7.90
CA TRP A 419 6.46 -13.85 -9.26
C TRP A 419 7.55 -13.56 -10.27
N LEU A 420 7.59 -14.32 -11.36
CA LEU A 420 8.45 -14.05 -12.51
C LEU A 420 7.58 -13.62 -13.69
N LEU A 421 7.69 -12.34 -14.07
CA LEU A 421 7.04 -11.78 -15.25
C LEU A 421 7.96 -11.96 -16.45
N TYR A 422 7.42 -12.49 -17.51
CA TYR A 422 8.11 -12.74 -18.76
C TYR A 422 8.07 -11.50 -19.66
N PRO A 423 9.12 -11.25 -20.46
CA PRO A 423 9.09 -10.20 -21.44
C PRO A 423 8.01 -10.44 -22.49
N LYS A 424 7.50 -9.33 -23.06
CA LYS A 424 6.65 -9.37 -24.25
C LYS A 424 7.41 -10.07 -25.39
N ASP A 425 6.70 -10.81 -26.22
CA ASP A 425 7.26 -11.52 -27.38
C ASP A 425 8.45 -12.44 -27.02
N PHE A 426 8.30 -13.15 -25.87
CA PHE A 426 9.29 -14.05 -25.32
C PHE A 426 9.69 -15.16 -26.31
N ASP A 427 11.01 -15.28 -26.58
CA ASP A 427 11.61 -16.30 -27.39
C ASP A 427 12.56 -17.17 -26.54
N PRO A 428 12.28 -18.45 -26.32
CA PRO A 428 13.09 -19.31 -25.44
C PRO A 428 14.51 -19.55 -25.97
N ALA A 429 14.80 -19.24 -27.23
CA ALA A 429 16.13 -19.35 -27.82
C ALA A 429 17.05 -18.18 -27.47
N LYS A 430 16.52 -17.09 -26.91
CA LYS A 430 17.26 -15.89 -26.54
C LYS A 430 17.59 -15.86 -25.06
N LYS A 431 18.62 -15.09 -24.70
CA LYS A 431 18.94 -14.73 -23.32
C LYS A 431 18.47 -13.29 -23.02
N TYR A 432 17.89 -13.10 -21.86
CA TYR A 432 17.27 -11.84 -21.45
C TYR A 432 17.90 -11.29 -20.15
N PRO A 433 17.90 -9.97 -19.96
CA PRO A 433 18.24 -9.38 -18.68
C PRO A 433 17.11 -9.63 -17.65
N LEU A 434 17.48 -9.59 -16.37
CA LEU A 434 16.57 -9.66 -15.22
C LEU A 434 16.58 -8.34 -14.45
N VAL A 435 15.43 -7.86 -14.02
CA VAL A 435 15.33 -6.85 -12.95
C VAL A 435 14.57 -7.45 -11.78
N VAL A 436 15.15 -7.37 -10.59
CA VAL A 436 14.47 -7.71 -9.34
C VAL A 436 13.77 -6.48 -8.82
N SER A 437 12.46 -6.54 -8.64
CA SER A 437 11.63 -5.46 -8.11
C SER A 437 11.20 -5.81 -6.69
N VAL A 438 11.83 -5.17 -5.71
CA VAL A 438 11.58 -5.41 -4.29
C VAL A 438 10.49 -4.47 -3.78
N HIS A 439 9.46 -5.03 -3.13
CA HIS A 439 8.36 -4.22 -2.59
C HIS A 439 8.76 -3.41 -1.34
N GLY A 440 7.98 -2.39 -1.02
CA GLY A 440 8.08 -1.61 0.21
C GLY A 440 7.48 -2.35 1.42
N GLY A 441 7.34 -1.66 2.51
CA GLY A 441 6.86 -2.19 3.78
C GLY A 441 7.97 -2.14 4.85
N PRO A 442 8.47 -3.24 5.41
CA PRO A 442 8.62 -4.60 4.87
C PRO A 442 7.38 -5.50 4.93
N SER A 443 6.46 -5.28 5.84
CA SER A 443 5.27 -6.11 6.02
C SER A 443 4.22 -5.80 4.93
N ALA A 444 4.47 -6.29 3.72
CA ALA A 444 3.63 -6.19 2.53
C ALA A 444 3.78 -7.45 1.68
N ALA A 445 3.36 -7.46 0.43
CA ALA A 445 3.66 -8.51 -0.53
C ALA A 445 3.50 -8.04 -1.98
N ASN A 446 4.17 -8.70 -2.90
CA ASN A 446 3.88 -8.62 -4.33
C ASN A 446 2.67 -9.53 -4.64
N PHE A 447 1.51 -8.92 -4.76
CA PHE A 447 0.26 -9.60 -5.10
C PHE A 447 0.12 -9.81 -6.61
N PRO A 448 -0.67 -10.79 -7.07
CA PRO A 448 -0.98 -10.99 -8.48
C PRO A 448 -2.00 -9.94 -8.97
N VAL A 449 -1.56 -8.69 -9.07
CA VAL A 449 -2.34 -7.55 -9.56
C VAL A 449 -1.97 -7.19 -10.98
N TRP A 450 -2.79 -6.40 -11.66
CA TRP A 450 -2.43 -5.80 -12.94
C TRP A 450 -1.19 -4.94 -12.76
N PRO A 451 -0.10 -5.21 -13.50
CA PRO A 451 1.16 -4.48 -13.34
C PRO A 451 1.01 -3.00 -13.66
N SER A 452 1.62 -2.19 -12.85
CA SER A 452 1.73 -0.76 -13.03
C SER A 452 3.19 -0.34 -13.00
N ARG A 453 3.47 0.89 -13.43
CA ARG A 453 4.80 1.50 -13.37
C ARG A 453 5.87 0.57 -13.99
N TRP A 454 7.06 0.51 -13.39
CA TRP A 454 8.18 -0.30 -13.88
C TRP A 454 7.88 -1.79 -14.03
N ASN A 455 6.96 -2.35 -13.23
CA ASN A 455 6.54 -3.75 -13.34
C ASN A 455 5.77 -4.05 -14.64
N ALA A 456 5.25 -3.03 -15.32
CA ALA A 456 4.68 -3.11 -16.66
C ALA A 456 5.69 -2.70 -17.74
N VAL A 457 6.42 -1.59 -17.53
CA VAL A 457 7.35 -0.99 -18.50
C VAL A 457 8.52 -1.94 -18.80
N LEU A 458 9.12 -2.55 -17.79
CA LEU A 458 10.28 -3.43 -17.96
C LEU A 458 9.97 -4.67 -18.81
N PRO A 459 8.95 -5.49 -18.51
CA PRO A 459 8.68 -6.68 -19.31
C PRO A 459 8.13 -6.31 -20.71
N ALA A 460 7.45 -5.17 -20.87
CA ALA A 460 7.09 -4.65 -22.18
C ALA A 460 8.32 -4.30 -23.05
N ASN A 461 9.47 -4.04 -22.42
CA ASN A 461 10.72 -3.67 -23.07
C ASN A 461 11.79 -4.78 -23.04
N GLY A 462 11.41 -6.03 -22.84
CA GLY A 462 12.29 -7.18 -23.04
C GLY A 462 13.09 -7.59 -21.80
N TYR A 463 12.65 -7.25 -20.61
CA TYR A 463 13.22 -7.71 -19.35
C TYR A 463 12.36 -8.81 -18.73
N PHE A 464 12.99 -9.79 -18.09
CA PHE A 464 12.31 -10.52 -17.01
C PHE A 464 12.23 -9.63 -15.78
N VAL A 465 11.11 -9.73 -15.04
CA VAL A 465 10.98 -9.05 -13.75
C VAL A 465 10.68 -10.10 -12.68
N LEU A 466 11.53 -10.20 -11.67
CA LEU A 466 11.30 -11.00 -10.47
C LEU A 466 10.72 -10.10 -9.38
N LEU A 467 9.56 -10.48 -8.86
CA LEU A 467 8.86 -9.84 -7.75
C LEU A 467 8.93 -10.80 -6.55
N PRO A 468 10.00 -10.79 -5.74
CA PRO A 468 10.12 -11.69 -4.60
C PRO A 468 9.23 -11.24 -3.44
N ASN A 469 8.77 -12.20 -2.63
CA ASN A 469 8.18 -11.99 -1.31
C ASN A 469 9.17 -12.57 -0.27
N PRO A 470 10.25 -11.84 0.08
CA PRO A 470 11.23 -12.30 1.05
C PRO A 470 10.60 -12.40 2.46
N ARG A 471 11.32 -13.04 3.42
CA ARG A 471 10.88 -13.00 4.83
C ARG A 471 10.62 -11.56 5.28
N GLY A 472 9.61 -11.35 6.10
CA GLY A 472 9.02 -10.06 6.38
C GLY A 472 7.73 -9.81 5.59
N SER A 473 7.53 -10.49 4.44
CA SER A 473 6.34 -10.35 3.61
C SER A 473 5.13 -11.09 4.20
N TYR A 474 3.94 -10.66 3.78
CA TYR A 474 2.69 -11.38 4.03
C TYR A 474 2.52 -12.60 3.12
N GLY A 475 1.67 -13.54 3.54
CA GLY A 475 1.30 -14.73 2.76
C GLY A 475 2.10 -16.00 3.06
N GLY A 476 3.02 -15.93 4.02
CA GLY A 476 3.79 -17.07 4.55
C GLY A 476 3.55 -17.35 6.04
N GLY A 477 2.48 -16.78 6.62
CA GLY A 477 2.16 -16.86 8.04
C GLY A 477 2.95 -15.87 8.90
N GLU A 478 2.48 -15.66 10.13
CA GLU A 478 3.03 -14.63 11.03
C GLU A 478 4.51 -14.87 11.37
N ALA A 479 4.94 -16.14 11.51
CA ALA A 479 6.34 -16.49 11.75
C ALA A 479 7.27 -16.05 10.61
N PHE A 480 6.80 -16.12 9.36
CA PHE A 480 7.54 -15.65 8.20
C PHE A 480 7.57 -14.11 8.14
N THR A 481 6.44 -13.47 8.45
CA THR A 481 6.37 -12.00 8.50
C THR A 481 7.27 -11.43 9.60
N GLN A 482 7.38 -12.08 10.77
CA GLN A 482 8.28 -11.64 11.84
C GLN A 482 9.76 -12.02 11.63
N ALA A 483 10.08 -12.84 10.63
CA ALA A 483 11.44 -13.38 10.47
C ALA A 483 12.50 -12.34 10.06
N ASN A 484 12.11 -11.11 9.76
CA ASN A 484 13.03 -10.00 9.52
C ASN A 484 13.20 -9.06 10.73
N VAL A 485 12.55 -9.34 11.87
CA VAL A 485 12.75 -8.58 13.11
C VAL A 485 14.19 -8.74 13.58
N ASN A 486 14.87 -7.62 13.84
CA ASN A 486 16.31 -7.54 14.11
C ASN A 486 17.21 -8.16 13.01
N ASP A 487 16.73 -8.28 11.76
CA ASP A 487 17.47 -8.95 10.67
C ASP A 487 17.39 -8.20 9.32
N PHE A 488 17.01 -6.92 9.32
CA PHE A 488 16.93 -6.10 8.11
C PHE A 488 18.21 -6.10 7.30
N GLY A 489 18.10 -6.48 6.03
CA GLY A 489 19.21 -6.55 5.08
C GLY A 489 19.96 -7.89 5.07
N TYR A 490 19.70 -8.80 5.98
CA TYR A 490 20.42 -10.08 6.08
C TYR A 490 19.63 -11.27 5.52
N GLY A 491 18.61 -11.72 6.23
CA GLY A 491 17.81 -12.86 5.81
C GLY A 491 16.99 -12.58 4.56
N ASP A 492 16.36 -11.43 4.51
CA ASP A 492 15.60 -10.93 3.36
C ASP A 492 16.47 -10.78 2.10
N MET A 493 17.74 -10.33 2.24
CA MET A 493 18.68 -10.28 1.12
C MET A 493 19.06 -11.68 0.62
N ARG A 494 19.28 -12.66 1.54
CA ARG A 494 19.53 -14.05 1.15
C ARG A 494 18.35 -14.64 0.37
N ASP A 495 17.13 -14.34 0.79
CA ASP A 495 15.90 -14.75 0.10
C ASP A 495 15.85 -14.18 -1.32
N ILE A 496 16.20 -12.90 -1.50
CA ILE A 496 16.25 -12.23 -2.80
C ILE A 496 17.33 -12.85 -3.70
N GLU A 497 18.54 -13.07 -3.19
CA GLU A 497 19.63 -13.67 -3.97
C GLU A 497 19.31 -15.10 -4.41
N ALA A 498 18.72 -15.91 -3.52
CA ALA A 498 18.25 -17.25 -3.85
C ALA A 498 17.10 -17.21 -4.90
N GLY A 499 16.25 -16.20 -4.83
CA GLY A 499 15.21 -15.94 -5.84
C GLY A 499 15.79 -15.63 -7.23
N VAL A 500 16.86 -14.86 -7.31
CA VAL A 500 17.59 -14.63 -8.57
C VAL A 500 18.09 -15.94 -9.15
N ASP A 501 18.71 -16.78 -8.32
CA ASP A 501 19.25 -18.08 -8.75
C ASP A 501 18.11 -19.02 -9.21
N ALA A 502 16.96 -19.00 -8.53
CA ALA A 502 15.76 -19.73 -8.94
C ALA A 502 15.19 -19.24 -10.28
N ALA A 503 15.14 -17.92 -10.51
CA ALA A 503 14.68 -17.32 -11.76
C ALA A 503 15.61 -17.67 -12.94
N VAL A 504 16.94 -17.61 -12.74
CA VAL A 504 17.95 -18.02 -13.76
C VAL A 504 17.81 -19.50 -14.12
N LYS A 505 17.48 -20.34 -13.15
CA LYS A 505 17.22 -21.77 -13.40
C LYS A 505 15.90 -22.02 -14.14
N ALA A 506 14.87 -21.20 -13.89
CA ALA A 506 13.53 -21.38 -14.43
C ALA A 506 13.31 -20.79 -15.82
N ALA A 507 14.18 -19.85 -16.27
CA ALA A 507 14.00 -19.12 -17.52
C ALA A 507 15.36 -18.77 -18.16
N PRO A 508 15.41 -18.45 -19.48
CA PRO A 508 16.65 -18.13 -20.18
C PRO A 508 17.15 -16.72 -19.84
N ILE A 509 17.42 -16.49 -18.56
CA ILE A 509 17.97 -15.25 -18.03
C ILE A 509 19.51 -15.30 -18.13
N ASP A 510 20.11 -14.15 -18.46
CA ASP A 510 21.55 -13.96 -18.38
C ASP A 510 21.93 -13.44 -16.97
N PRO A 511 22.60 -14.24 -16.13
CA PRO A 511 22.94 -13.84 -14.76
C PRO A 511 23.90 -12.65 -14.70
N ASN A 512 24.61 -12.33 -15.80
CA ASN A 512 25.50 -11.18 -15.89
C ASN A 512 24.77 -9.87 -16.24
N ARG A 513 23.48 -9.93 -16.50
CA ARG A 513 22.61 -8.78 -16.84
C ARG A 513 21.46 -8.68 -15.85
N ALA A 514 21.77 -8.71 -14.54
CA ALA A 514 20.79 -8.54 -13.48
C ALA A 514 20.83 -7.12 -12.92
N GLY A 515 19.67 -6.52 -12.72
CA GLY A 515 19.45 -5.23 -12.04
C GLY A 515 18.53 -5.39 -10.85
N ILE A 516 18.46 -4.37 -10.01
CA ILE A 516 17.56 -4.30 -8.85
C ILE A 516 16.89 -2.93 -8.76
N ILE A 517 15.61 -2.92 -8.41
CA ILE A 517 14.81 -1.71 -8.20
C ILE A 517 13.89 -1.91 -6.99
N GLY A 518 13.58 -0.84 -6.30
CA GLY A 518 12.56 -0.82 -5.28
C GLY A 518 12.29 0.58 -4.77
N TRP A 519 11.17 0.73 -4.07
CA TRP A 519 10.71 1.96 -3.44
C TRP A 519 10.54 1.76 -1.95
N SER A 520 10.80 2.79 -1.12
CA SER A 520 10.64 2.70 0.33
C SER A 520 11.59 1.64 0.94
N TYR A 521 11.07 0.66 1.67
CA TYR A 521 11.87 -0.48 2.12
C TYR A 521 12.54 -1.21 0.94
N GLY A 522 11.87 -1.33 -0.22
CA GLY A 522 12.48 -1.85 -1.45
C GLY A 522 13.64 -0.98 -1.95
N GLY A 523 13.54 0.35 -1.78
CA GLY A 523 14.62 1.29 -2.05
C GLY A 523 15.81 1.09 -1.07
N TYR A 524 15.51 0.86 0.21
CA TYR A 524 16.50 0.44 1.21
C TYR A 524 17.20 -0.86 0.79
N MET A 525 16.45 -1.90 0.44
CA MET A 525 17.00 -3.17 -0.02
C MET A 525 17.84 -3.02 -1.28
N THR A 526 17.49 -2.09 -2.17
CA THR A 526 18.31 -1.73 -3.33
C THR A 526 19.63 -1.08 -2.91
N MET A 527 19.60 -0.10 -2.01
CA MET A 527 20.78 0.54 -1.45
C MET A 527 21.65 -0.46 -0.66
N TRP A 528 21.01 -1.35 0.08
CA TRP A 528 21.68 -2.43 0.80
C TRP A 528 22.40 -3.39 -0.17
N ALA A 529 21.70 -3.91 -1.16
CA ALA A 529 22.22 -4.87 -2.13
C ALA A 529 23.51 -4.36 -2.82
N VAL A 530 23.56 -3.10 -3.25
CA VAL A 530 24.76 -2.55 -3.93
C VAL A 530 25.96 -2.40 -3.01
N THR A 531 25.76 -2.46 -1.70
CA THR A 531 26.86 -2.46 -0.71
C THR A 531 27.26 -3.86 -0.25
N GLN A 532 26.45 -4.90 -0.53
CA GLN A 532 26.68 -6.26 -0.04
C GLN A 532 27.07 -7.24 -1.16
N THR A 533 26.64 -7.01 -2.40
CA THR A 533 26.86 -7.95 -3.50
C THR A 533 27.23 -7.25 -4.81
N THR A 534 27.87 -7.98 -5.71
CA THR A 534 28.16 -7.54 -7.10
C THR A 534 27.29 -8.25 -8.14
N LYS A 535 26.28 -9.01 -7.72
CA LYS A 535 25.32 -9.69 -8.62
C LYS A 535 24.62 -8.68 -9.54
N PHE A 536 24.21 -7.54 -9.02
CA PHE A 536 23.50 -6.52 -9.78
C PHE A 536 24.45 -5.58 -10.51
N LYS A 537 24.17 -5.32 -11.79
CA LYS A 537 24.98 -4.46 -12.68
C LYS A 537 24.40 -3.06 -12.84
N ALA A 538 23.17 -2.86 -12.40
CA ALA A 538 22.50 -1.57 -12.31
C ALA A 538 21.48 -1.59 -11.16
N ALA A 539 21.25 -0.44 -10.55
CA ALA A 539 20.31 -0.31 -9.46
C ALA A 539 19.49 1.00 -9.59
N VAL A 540 18.21 0.97 -9.16
CA VAL A 540 17.34 2.13 -9.08
C VAL A 540 16.70 2.14 -7.69
N ALA A 541 17.12 3.06 -6.82
CA ALA A 541 16.66 3.17 -5.44
C ALA A 541 15.71 4.38 -5.30
N GLY A 542 14.41 4.11 -5.17
CA GLY A 542 13.39 5.13 -4.96
C GLY A 542 13.06 5.27 -3.47
N ALA A 543 13.04 6.49 -2.93
CA ALA A 543 12.74 6.81 -1.53
C ALA A 543 13.35 5.82 -0.54
N GLY A 544 14.63 5.45 -0.76
CA GLY A 544 15.35 4.43 0.02
C GLY A 544 16.00 5.00 1.27
N ILE A 545 16.18 4.14 2.27
CA ILE A 545 16.81 4.49 3.54
C ILE A 545 18.30 4.15 3.49
N ALA A 546 19.16 5.16 3.54
CA ALA A 546 20.62 4.99 3.52
C ALA A 546 21.18 4.69 4.92
N ASN A 547 20.57 5.28 5.95
CA ASN A 547 21.09 5.31 7.31
C ASN A 547 19.95 5.28 8.33
N TRP A 548 19.70 4.12 8.90
CA TRP A 548 18.64 3.93 9.88
C TRP A 548 18.80 4.81 11.14
N GLN A 549 20.02 5.19 11.51
CA GLN A 549 20.25 6.05 12.67
C GLN A 549 19.74 7.49 12.41
N SER A 550 20.14 8.09 11.28
CA SER A 550 19.68 9.45 10.94
C SER A 550 18.20 9.45 10.53
N TYR A 551 17.75 8.38 9.86
CA TYR A 551 16.35 8.20 9.49
C TYR A 551 15.42 8.25 10.71
N TYR A 552 15.79 7.61 11.84
CA TYR A 552 14.98 7.61 13.07
C TYR A 552 14.60 9.02 13.54
N GLY A 553 15.53 9.96 13.49
CA GLY A 553 15.30 11.34 13.93
C GLY A 553 14.79 12.30 12.86
N GLN A 554 14.61 11.84 11.62
CA GLN A 554 14.22 12.69 10.49
C GLN A 554 12.78 12.45 10.00
N ASN A 555 12.29 11.20 10.12
CA ASN A 555 10.94 10.83 9.65
C ASN A 555 9.86 11.26 10.65
N LYS A 556 8.61 11.23 10.21
CA LYS A 556 7.43 11.54 11.05
C LYS A 556 6.68 10.31 11.58
N ILE A 557 7.30 9.12 11.46
CA ILE A 557 6.71 7.83 11.86
C ILE A 557 7.72 6.94 12.61
N ASP A 558 8.61 7.51 13.39
CA ASP A 558 9.76 6.79 14.02
C ASP A 558 9.35 5.61 14.91
N THR A 559 8.15 5.61 15.46
CA THR A 559 7.68 4.53 16.37
C THR A 559 7.53 3.18 15.66
N TRP A 560 7.34 3.13 14.32
CA TRP A 560 7.22 1.88 13.58
C TRP A 560 8.46 0.99 13.69
N MET A 561 9.64 1.61 13.90
CA MET A 561 10.89 0.88 13.98
C MET A 561 11.06 0.10 15.28
N LEU A 562 10.35 0.49 16.34
CA LEU A 562 10.52 -0.13 17.66
C LEU A 562 10.25 -1.64 17.66
N PRO A 563 9.16 -2.18 17.09
CA PRO A 563 8.93 -3.62 17.04
C PRO A 563 9.95 -4.35 16.16
N PHE A 564 10.55 -3.69 15.17
CA PHE A 564 11.52 -4.31 14.26
C PHE A 564 12.95 -4.29 14.79
N PHE A 565 13.38 -3.24 15.48
CA PHE A 565 14.74 -3.13 16.04
C PHE A 565 14.81 -3.48 17.55
N GLY A 566 13.66 -3.67 18.19
CA GLY A 566 13.54 -4.05 19.59
C GLY A 566 13.91 -2.98 20.62
N ALA A 567 14.30 -1.77 20.18
CA ALA A 567 14.60 -0.62 21.01
C ALA A 567 14.72 0.66 20.15
N SER A 568 14.71 1.83 20.79
CA SER A 568 15.00 3.10 20.11
C SER A 568 16.47 3.17 19.64
N VAL A 569 16.75 4.04 18.69
CA VAL A 569 18.12 4.31 18.24
C VAL A 569 19.03 4.86 19.36
N TYR A 570 18.43 5.51 20.36
CA TYR A 570 19.16 6.09 21.50
C TYR A 570 19.59 5.00 22.49
N ASP A 571 18.83 3.89 22.57
CA ASP A 571 19.12 2.77 23.47
C ASP A 571 20.06 1.73 22.84
N LYS A 572 19.91 1.47 21.51
CA LYS A 572 20.70 0.47 20.77
C LYS A 572 21.14 0.97 19.39
N PRO A 573 21.99 2.00 19.29
CA PRO A 573 22.42 2.58 18.02
C PRO A 573 23.10 1.57 17.08
N GLU A 574 23.79 0.56 17.63
CA GLU A 574 24.46 -0.48 16.85
C GLU A 574 23.50 -1.38 16.06
N ALA A 575 22.28 -1.61 16.56
CA ALA A 575 21.27 -2.39 15.84
C ALA A 575 20.86 -1.68 14.55
N TYR A 576 20.78 -0.36 14.60
CA TYR A 576 20.46 0.49 13.44
C TYR A 576 21.65 0.62 12.48
N SER A 577 22.86 0.88 12.98
CA SER A 577 24.04 1.07 12.12
C SER A 577 24.41 -0.18 11.35
N ARG A 578 24.29 -1.37 11.95
CA ARG A 578 24.62 -2.64 11.27
C ARG A 578 23.73 -2.92 10.06
N SER A 579 22.48 -2.45 10.06
CA SER A 579 21.52 -2.58 8.95
C SER A 579 21.54 -1.38 8.00
N SER A 580 22.40 -0.37 8.23
CA SER A 580 22.48 0.84 7.42
C SER A 580 23.39 0.67 6.21
N PRO A 581 22.92 0.82 4.96
CA PRO A 581 23.74 0.76 3.75
C PRO A 581 24.99 1.65 3.81
N ILE A 582 24.87 2.84 4.37
CA ILE A 582 25.96 3.82 4.45
C ILE A 582 27.17 3.28 5.25
N THR A 583 26.95 2.39 6.20
CA THR A 583 28.02 1.74 6.98
C THR A 583 28.98 0.96 6.08
N TYR A 584 28.47 0.38 4.99
CA TYR A 584 29.21 -0.49 4.07
C TYR A 584 29.45 0.17 2.70
N ILE A 585 29.23 1.46 2.58
CA ILE A 585 29.20 2.18 1.29
C ILE A 585 30.50 2.05 0.48
N LYS A 586 31.65 1.86 1.14
CA LYS A 586 32.92 1.65 0.46
C LYS A 586 32.98 0.41 -0.43
N ASN A 587 32.06 -0.54 -0.23
CA ASN A 587 31.96 -1.73 -1.06
C ASN A 587 31.15 -1.48 -2.35
N ALA A 588 30.37 -0.41 -2.42
CA ALA A 588 29.48 -0.12 -3.54
C ALA A 588 30.29 0.12 -4.84
N LYS A 589 29.87 -0.57 -5.91
CA LYS A 589 30.45 -0.44 -7.25
C LYS A 589 29.38 -0.38 -8.35
N THR A 590 28.15 -0.75 -8.01
CA THR A 590 27.03 -0.83 -8.95
C THR A 590 26.53 0.56 -9.30
N PRO A 591 26.44 0.92 -10.60
CA PRO A 591 25.78 2.15 -11.03
C PRO A 591 24.37 2.27 -10.45
N THR A 592 24.09 3.37 -9.75
CA THR A 592 22.85 3.53 -8.99
C THR A 592 22.16 4.86 -9.29
N LEU A 593 20.90 4.80 -9.76
CA LEU A 593 19.98 5.92 -9.88
C LEU A 593 19.20 6.04 -8.56
N VAL A 594 19.15 7.24 -7.98
CA VAL A 594 18.41 7.55 -6.76
C VAL A 594 17.27 8.51 -7.09
N LEU A 595 16.05 8.19 -6.64
CA LEU A 595 14.82 8.94 -6.92
C LEU A 595 14.13 9.29 -5.60
N HIS A 596 13.63 10.54 -5.45
CA HIS A 596 13.01 10.96 -4.19
C HIS A 596 12.03 12.12 -4.37
N GLY A 597 10.94 12.16 -3.58
CA GLY A 597 10.09 13.32 -3.42
C GLY A 597 10.73 14.34 -2.46
N ASP A 598 10.60 15.65 -2.72
CA ASP A 598 11.19 16.68 -1.87
C ASP A 598 10.44 16.90 -0.54
N ARG A 599 9.21 16.39 -0.44
CA ARG A 599 8.32 16.50 0.72
C ARG A 599 7.90 15.15 1.28
N ASP A 600 8.79 14.21 1.21
CA ASP A 600 8.61 12.88 1.77
C ASP A 600 8.84 12.93 3.29
N SER A 601 7.78 12.65 4.07
CA SER A 601 7.83 12.60 5.54
C SER A 601 8.00 11.19 6.08
N GLU A 602 7.77 10.18 5.24
CA GLU A 602 7.95 8.78 5.60
C GLU A 602 9.41 8.36 5.45
N VAL A 603 10.00 8.59 4.26
CA VAL A 603 11.44 8.48 4.06
C VAL A 603 12.00 9.84 3.66
N PRO A 604 12.56 10.61 4.59
CA PRO A 604 13.01 11.96 4.31
C PRO A 604 14.07 12.05 3.22
N THR A 605 13.93 13.02 2.34
CA THR A 605 14.81 13.28 1.20
C THR A 605 16.31 13.31 1.51
N PRO A 606 16.77 13.76 2.71
CA PRO A 606 18.18 13.65 3.10
C PRO A 606 18.77 12.26 3.00
N GLN A 607 17.98 11.18 3.12
CA GLN A 607 18.44 9.80 2.95
C GLN A 607 18.95 9.55 1.52
N GLY A 608 18.26 10.09 0.51
CA GLY A 608 18.70 10.04 -0.88
C GLY A 608 19.98 10.83 -1.13
N TYR A 609 20.09 12.03 -0.53
CA TYR A 609 21.29 12.84 -0.64
C TYR A 609 22.51 12.17 0.00
N GLU A 610 22.36 11.60 1.20
CA GLU A 610 23.45 10.92 1.93
C GLU A 610 24.03 9.79 1.09
N PHE A 611 23.19 8.94 0.53
CA PHE A 611 23.62 7.81 -0.30
C PHE A 611 24.29 8.25 -1.60
N TRP A 612 23.67 9.19 -2.32
CA TRP A 612 24.18 9.72 -3.59
C TRP A 612 25.53 10.43 -3.43
N HIS A 613 25.68 11.26 -2.38
CA HIS A 613 26.95 11.94 -2.11
C HIS A 613 28.08 10.94 -1.87
N ALA A 614 27.80 9.87 -1.12
CA ALA A 614 28.80 8.84 -0.85
C ALA A 614 29.21 8.09 -2.12
N LEU A 615 28.26 7.71 -2.99
CA LEU A 615 28.56 7.09 -4.29
C LEU A 615 29.41 8.01 -5.18
N LYS A 616 29.08 9.31 -5.24
CA LYS A 616 29.87 10.29 -5.98
C LYS A 616 31.32 10.37 -5.46
N ALA A 617 31.51 10.43 -4.15
CA ALA A 617 32.82 10.49 -3.53
C ALA A 617 33.66 9.25 -3.85
N LEU A 618 33.03 8.11 -4.04
CA LEU A 618 33.67 6.84 -4.43
C LEU A 618 33.89 6.71 -5.94
N GLY A 619 33.43 7.66 -6.76
CA GLY A 619 33.51 7.59 -8.22
C GLY A 619 32.57 6.53 -8.85
N VAL A 620 31.55 6.08 -8.12
CA VAL A 620 30.54 5.16 -8.64
C VAL A 620 29.55 5.96 -9.50
N PRO A 621 29.21 5.50 -10.74
CA PRO A 621 28.22 6.18 -11.56
C PRO A 621 26.89 6.28 -10.83
N THR A 622 26.41 7.50 -10.66
CA THR A 622 25.16 7.77 -9.92
C THR A 622 24.50 9.06 -10.37
N GLU A 623 23.19 9.07 -10.35
CA GLU A 623 22.35 10.26 -10.53
C GLU A 623 21.35 10.33 -9.36
N LEU A 624 20.99 11.55 -8.93
CA LEU A 624 19.92 11.80 -7.95
C LEU A 624 18.89 12.70 -8.62
N VAL A 625 17.62 12.27 -8.61
CA VAL A 625 16.49 13.05 -9.11
C VAL A 625 15.54 13.35 -7.97
N ILE A 626 15.23 14.63 -7.78
CA ILE A 626 14.29 15.10 -6.77
C ILE A 626 13.04 15.63 -7.47
N TYR A 627 11.87 15.16 -7.03
CA TYR A 627 10.57 15.54 -7.58
C TYR A 627 9.91 16.58 -6.68
N GLU A 628 9.67 17.76 -7.24
CA GLU A 628 9.16 18.93 -6.51
C GLU A 628 7.69 18.76 -6.11
N ASN A 629 7.39 19.08 -4.83
CA ASN A 629 6.06 18.97 -4.23
C ASN A 629 5.49 17.54 -4.27
N GLU A 630 6.35 16.54 -4.12
CA GLU A 630 5.99 15.14 -4.02
C GLU A 630 6.31 14.56 -2.64
N GLY A 631 5.38 13.74 -2.13
CA GLY A 631 5.57 12.99 -0.89
C GLY A 631 6.23 11.63 -1.12
N HIS A 632 5.96 10.69 -0.21
CA HIS A 632 6.41 9.32 -0.34
C HIS A 632 5.78 8.61 -1.54
N ALA A 633 4.51 8.87 -1.81
CA ALA A 633 3.85 8.51 -3.06
C ALA A 633 4.01 9.67 -4.07
N ILE A 634 4.56 9.35 -5.24
CA ILE A 634 4.63 10.31 -6.36
C ILE A 634 3.25 10.40 -6.99
N ALA A 635 2.63 11.57 -6.90
CA ALA A 635 1.24 11.78 -7.30
C ALA A 635 1.08 12.37 -8.71
N LYS A 636 1.98 13.26 -9.14
CA LYS A 636 1.86 13.94 -10.43
C LYS A 636 2.18 13.02 -11.60
N PRO A 637 1.29 12.90 -12.60
CA PRO A 637 1.49 12.01 -13.75
C PRO A 637 2.79 12.27 -14.54
N GLU A 638 3.18 13.55 -14.68
CA GLU A 638 4.42 13.92 -15.34
C GLU A 638 5.66 13.42 -14.61
N HIS A 639 5.65 13.43 -13.28
CA HIS A 639 6.75 12.89 -12.47
C HIS A 639 6.79 11.37 -12.51
N GLN A 640 5.64 10.71 -12.46
CA GLN A 640 5.54 9.26 -12.63
C GLN A 640 6.13 8.83 -13.98
N ARG A 641 5.78 9.54 -15.06
CA ARG A 641 6.30 9.28 -16.39
C ARG A 641 7.82 9.48 -16.46
N ASP A 642 8.36 10.55 -15.92
CA ASP A 642 9.81 10.83 -15.90
C ASP A 642 10.57 9.73 -15.12
N ILE A 643 10.02 9.22 -14.02
CA ILE A 643 10.57 8.06 -13.29
C ILE A 643 10.73 6.85 -14.22
N GLU A 644 9.68 6.50 -14.95
CA GLU A 644 9.68 5.33 -15.83
C GLU A 644 10.67 5.48 -16.98
N GLU A 645 10.76 6.66 -17.57
CA GLU A 645 11.70 6.97 -18.65
C GLU A 645 13.16 6.89 -18.18
N ARG A 646 13.47 7.48 -17.03
CA ARG A 646 14.83 7.44 -16.45
C ARG A 646 15.21 6.04 -16.02
N MET A 647 14.33 5.33 -15.35
CA MET A 647 14.54 3.95 -14.91
C MET A 647 14.87 3.04 -16.10
N LEU A 648 14.05 3.07 -17.16
CA LEU A 648 14.30 2.25 -18.35
C LEU A 648 15.61 2.63 -19.03
N ALA A 649 15.89 3.91 -19.22
CA ALA A 649 17.15 4.38 -19.80
C ALA A 649 18.37 3.98 -18.96
N TRP A 650 18.24 3.95 -17.62
CA TRP A 650 19.30 3.50 -16.72
C TRP A 650 19.59 2.01 -16.90
N PHE A 651 18.56 1.17 -16.88
CA PHE A 651 18.75 -0.27 -17.10
C PHE A 651 19.22 -0.59 -18.51
N ASP A 652 18.71 0.06 -19.55
CA ASP A 652 19.17 -0.13 -20.93
C ASP A 652 20.67 0.19 -21.07
N ARG A 653 21.14 1.24 -20.41
CA ARG A 653 22.57 1.64 -20.44
C ARG A 653 23.48 0.55 -19.91
N TYR A 654 23.08 -0.21 -18.89
CA TYR A 654 23.96 -1.14 -18.19
C TYR A 654 23.62 -2.63 -18.40
N LEU A 655 22.40 -2.96 -18.82
CA LEU A 655 21.94 -4.36 -18.93
C LEU A 655 21.65 -4.80 -20.37
N MET A 656 21.44 -3.88 -21.33
CA MET A 656 21.13 -4.23 -22.72
C MET A 656 22.36 -4.25 -23.66
N ARG A 657 23.54 -4.08 -23.12
CA ARG A 657 24.80 -4.10 -23.90
C ARG A 657 25.37 -5.49 -24.03
#